data_2ec7ed166b43c9f2f819238b2f3fe7aa
#
_entry.id   2ec7ed166b43c9f2f819238b2f3fe7aa
#
_cell.length_a   1.000
_cell.length_b   1.000
_cell.length_c   1.000
_cell.angle_alpha   90.00
_cell.angle_beta   90.00
_cell.angle_gamma   90.00
#
_symmetry.space_group_name_H-M   'P 1'
#
loop_
_entity.id
_entity.type
_entity.pdbx_description
1 polymer ?
#
loop_
_entity_poly.entity_id
_entity_poly.type
_entity_poly.pdbx_seq_one_letter_code
_entity_poly.pdbx_strand_id
1 'polypeptide(L)'
;MGESEAAVGSTTVRSSILTLPVAPVGPENPLPPLLPLDEMHTIEESERAALPPSMARQVGYEPLSSVLPTRILDGYGRDRAPAGLDTLVIESDRLRATVLPGLGGRIHSLHHKPTGRELLYTNPVLQPADFALNGAWFSGGIEWNIGATGHTTLSCAPVHAAVVPAPDGGEMLRLWEWERLRDTPFQVDLWLPEGSDFLYVGARTRNPHDRTVPVYWWSNIAVPEEERTRVLVPAEETWHFGYERSLRRIPVPHWRDADRSYPLRSEFPADYFYEVPVEARKWIASLDEHGQGLVQTSTDLLRGRKLFVWGHGPGGRRWQQWLTEPGTPGYAEIQAGLARTQLEHIPLEAGEEFAWLEAYGPLDADPAAVHGDDWDAARAEVEGRLETALPRADVDAAYAAWRPYADTDPAEPRLATGSGWGALEVVRGGHLLPGTPFPEDTLGEEQQPWLELLKTGRLPDPGRAADAGRGPDGPERDGFGGTPPGPTLVSAAWRDQLECAPSGPMTDYHLGIAQWHAGDHAQAVRSWERSCAAAETPWALRCLAVADAYDAATGLYPQRAADRFLAAVERVSDGHALAALIREAVPVLLAADRPADARAVLDRLPPEERARGRCRLLHARILVAEGDREAARAVFTEGDGFEVDDLREGDEILNDTWSSITDAPIPDRYEFRMRPA
;
A
#
# COMPACT_ATOMS: atom_id res chain seq x y z
N MET A 1 -37.86 -23.72 -24.56
CA MET A 1 -37.13 -22.49 -24.40
C MET A 1 -37.93 -21.69 -23.40
N GLY A 2 -37.59 -21.81 -22.15
CA GLY A 2 -38.13 -21.02 -21.05
C GLY A 2 -37.04 -20.06 -20.63
N GLU A 3 -37.19 -18.77 -20.93
CA GLU A 3 -36.47 -17.72 -20.28
C GLU A 3 -36.85 -17.81 -18.81
N SER A 4 -35.86 -18.10 -17.94
CA SER A 4 -36.00 -17.98 -16.50
C SER A 4 -36.23 -16.50 -16.24
N GLU A 5 -37.45 -16.10 -15.86
CA GLU A 5 -37.71 -14.83 -15.22
C GLU A 5 -36.78 -14.76 -14.00
N ALA A 6 -35.72 -13.96 -14.10
CA ALA A 6 -34.93 -13.59 -12.94
C ALA A 6 -35.89 -12.92 -11.94
N ALA A 7 -35.98 -13.46 -10.74
CA ALA A 7 -36.76 -12.89 -9.65
C ALA A 7 -36.36 -11.42 -9.48
N VAL A 8 -37.30 -10.51 -9.66
CA VAL A 8 -37.13 -9.08 -9.46
C VAL A 8 -36.80 -8.88 -7.98
N GLY A 9 -35.55 -8.51 -7.64
CA GLY A 9 -35.15 -8.12 -6.29
C GLY A 9 -33.93 -8.81 -5.68
N SER A 10 -33.43 -9.93 -6.22
CA SER A 10 -32.29 -10.62 -5.61
C SER A 10 -30.95 -9.95 -5.96
N THR A 11 -30.06 -9.81 -4.98
CA THR A 11 -28.68 -9.38 -5.18
C THR A 11 -27.96 -10.33 -6.11
N THR A 12 -27.21 -9.78 -7.08
CA THR A 12 -26.44 -10.54 -8.05
C THR A 12 -24.96 -10.14 -8.04
N VAL A 13 -24.09 -11.12 -8.26
CA VAL A 13 -22.65 -10.92 -8.46
C VAL A 13 -22.30 -11.30 -9.90
N ARG A 14 -21.60 -10.40 -10.61
CA ARG A 14 -21.21 -10.64 -12.01
C ARG A 14 -19.89 -10.00 -12.37
N SER A 15 -19.20 -10.57 -13.37
CA SER A 15 -18.02 -9.93 -13.98
C SER A 15 -18.45 -8.82 -14.95
N SER A 16 -17.61 -7.80 -15.07
CA SER A 16 -17.78 -6.65 -15.97
C SER A 16 -16.42 -6.06 -16.36
N ILE A 17 -16.43 -5.04 -17.18
CA ILE A 17 -15.22 -4.29 -17.57
C ILE A 17 -15.48 -2.80 -17.33
N LEU A 18 -14.54 -2.13 -16.67
CA LEU A 18 -14.51 -0.70 -16.53
C LEU A 18 -13.44 -0.12 -17.46
N THR A 19 -13.81 0.80 -18.33
CA THR A 19 -12.86 1.46 -19.23
C THR A 19 -12.51 2.84 -18.69
N LEU A 20 -11.22 3.07 -18.44
CA LEU A 20 -10.65 4.33 -17.96
C LEU A 20 -9.36 4.65 -18.74
N PRO A 21 -8.92 5.93 -18.75
CA PRO A 21 -7.52 6.24 -19.04
C PRO A 21 -6.62 5.66 -17.94
N VAL A 22 -5.71 4.76 -18.31
CA VAL A 22 -4.83 4.03 -17.39
C VAL A 22 -3.39 4.30 -17.73
N ALA A 23 -2.60 4.71 -16.74
CA ALA A 23 -1.15 4.57 -16.76
C ALA A 23 -0.80 3.19 -16.18
N PRO A 24 -0.14 2.31 -16.96
CA PRO A 24 0.18 0.96 -16.46
C PRO A 24 1.15 1.04 -15.27
N VAL A 25 1.01 0.09 -14.33
CA VAL A 25 1.91 -0.03 -13.17
C VAL A 25 3.36 -0.34 -13.61
N GLY A 26 3.51 -0.95 -14.78
CA GLY A 26 4.81 -1.35 -15.32
C GLY A 26 5.42 -2.54 -14.58
N PRO A 27 6.67 -2.89 -14.92
CA PRO A 27 7.38 -3.98 -14.26
C PRO A 27 7.79 -3.59 -12.84
N GLU A 28 7.78 -4.58 -11.94
CA GLU A 28 8.33 -4.38 -10.59
C GLU A 28 9.85 -4.22 -10.62
N ASN A 29 10.37 -3.51 -9.61
CA ASN A 29 11.80 -3.38 -9.41
C ASN A 29 12.40 -4.77 -9.09
N PRO A 30 13.39 -5.23 -9.85
CA PRO A 30 13.94 -6.57 -9.66
C PRO A 30 14.84 -6.72 -8.43
N LEU A 31 15.20 -5.60 -7.79
CA LEU A 31 16.09 -5.61 -6.62
C LEU A 31 15.30 -5.81 -5.32
N PRO A 32 15.81 -6.61 -4.37
CA PRO A 32 15.16 -6.74 -3.07
C PRO A 32 15.26 -5.41 -2.28
N PRO A 33 14.16 -4.93 -1.66
CA PRO A 33 14.16 -3.70 -0.88
C PRO A 33 14.84 -3.92 0.48
N LEU A 34 16.15 -3.66 0.55
CA LEU A 34 16.97 -3.85 1.76
C LEU A 34 16.99 -2.64 2.68
N LEU A 35 16.67 -1.45 2.18
CA LEU A 35 16.66 -0.25 2.99
C LEU A 35 15.45 -0.24 3.93
N PRO A 36 15.62 0.29 5.16
CA PRO A 36 14.50 0.46 6.07
C PRO A 36 13.46 1.40 5.45
N LEU A 37 12.20 1.18 5.81
CA LEU A 37 11.13 2.13 5.52
C LEU A 37 11.41 3.44 6.25
N ASP A 38 11.02 4.57 5.64
CA ASP A 38 11.01 5.84 6.37
C ASP A 38 10.04 5.72 7.55
N GLU A 39 10.56 5.92 8.76
CA GLU A 39 9.80 5.81 10.02
C GLU A 39 8.85 7.02 10.19
N MET A 40 7.96 7.25 9.21
CA MET A 40 7.01 8.37 9.21
C MET A 40 6.12 8.43 10.45
N HIS A 41 5.98 7.31 11.16
CA HIS A 41 5.05 7.14 12.27
C HIS A 41 5.74 6.93 13.63
N THR A 42 7.01 7.31 13.75
CA THR A 42 7.69 7.38 15.06
C THR A 42 7.26 8.63 15.80
N ILE A 43 7.17 8.51 17.12
CA ILE A 43 6.92 9.62 18.04
C ILE A 43 8.05 9.69 19.06
N GLU A 44 8.25 10.88 19.60
CA GLU A 44 9.23 11.10 20.68
C GLU A 44 8.84 10.34 21.95
N GLU A 45 9.83 9.90 22.74
CA GLU A 45 9.57 9.14 23.98
C GLU A 45 8.76 9.97 25.00
N SER A 46 8.93 11.28 25.02
CA SER A 46 8.13 12.19 25.85
C SER A 46 6.66 12.22 25.45
N GLU A 47 6.35 12.12 24.14
CA GLU A 47 4.99 12.01 23.63
C GLU A 47 4.41 10.63 24.00
N ARG A 48 5.17 9.56 23.80
CA ARG A 48 4.77 8.19 24.17
C ARG A 48 4.39 8.08 25.64
N ALA A 49 5.16 8.70 26.54
CA ALA A 49 4.90 8.69 27.97
C ALA A 49 3.58 9.38 28.36
N ALA A 50 3.05 10.27 27.52
CA ALA A 50 1.78 10.97 27.73
C ALA A 50 0.56 10.22 27.17
N LEU A 51 0.77 9.12 26.44
CA LEU A 51 -0.32 8.35 25.83
C LEU A 51 -1.05 7.45 26.84
N PRO A 52 -2.33 7.10 26.58
CA PRO A 52 -2.99 6.04 27.32
C PRO A 52 -2.17 4.74 27.28
N PRO A 53 -2.11 3.95 28.38
CA PRO A 53 -1.19 2.81 28.47
C PRO A 53 -1.31 1.77 27.37
N SER A 54 -2.53 1.49 26.86
CA SER A 54 -2.73 0.58 25.73
C SER A 54 -2.13 1.14 24.44
N MET A 55 -2.38 2.42 24.16
CA MET A 55 -1.87 3.12 23.00
C MET A 55 -0.34 3.22 23.03
N ALA A 56 0.25 3.56 24.17
CA ALA A 56 1.70 3.61 24.34
C ALA A 56 2.40 2.28 24.02
N ARG A 57 1.75 1.15 24.29
CA ARG A 57 2.27 -0.18 23.95
C ARG A 57 2.11 -0.54 22.49
N GLN A 58 1.06 -0.03 21.83
CA GLN A 58 0.70 -0.39 20.45
C GLN A 58 1.35 0.52 19.40
N VAL A 59 1.64 1.78 19.76
CA VAL A 59 2.35 2.72 18.86
C VAL A 59 3.75 2.18 18.58
N GLY A 60 4.03 1.90 17.31
CA GLY A 60 5.30 1.31 16.88
C GLY A 60 5.55 -0.11 17.39
N TYR A 61 4.50 -0.87 17.75
CA TYR A 61 4.64 -2.29 18.10
C TYR A 61 5.02 -3.10 16.87
N GLU A 62 6.15 -3.83 16.95
CA GLU A 62 6.68 -4.64 15.84
C GLU A 62 6.69 -3.86 14.50
N PRO A 63 7.45 -2.75 14.41
CA PRO A 63 7.52 -1.96 13.18
C PRO A 63 8.16 -2.77 12.05
N LEU A 64 7.85 -2.43 10.80
CA LEU A 64 8.50 -3.06 9.67
C LEU A 64 9.94 -2.58 9.54
N SER A 65 10.88 -3.51 9.36
CA SER A 65 12.27 -3.20 9.01
C SER A 65 12.43 -2.92 7.51
N SER A 66 11.60 -3.52 6.67
CA SER A 66 11.58 -3.35 5.21
C SER A 66 10.24 -3.84 4.66
N VAL A 67 9.99 -3.65 3.36
CA VAL A 67 8.82 -4.22 2.67
C VAL A 67 9.06 -5.62 2.12
N LEU A 68 10.17 -6.27 2.46
CA LEU A 68 10.38 -7.69 2.16
C LEU A 68 9.24 -8.54 2.76
N PRO A 69 8.77 -9.56 2.07
CA PRO A 69 9.26 -10.16 0.82
C PRO A 69 8.68 -9.55 -0.47
N THR A 70 8.00 -8.40 -0.41
CA THR A 70 7.44 -7.78 -1.61
C THR A 70 8.51 -7.06 -2.43
N ARG A 71 8.21 -6.74 -3.69
CA ARG A 71 9.04 -5.93 -4.57
C ARG A 71 8.49 -4.50 -4.62
N ILE A 72 9.37 -3.54 -4.94
CA ILE A 72 8.96 -2.16 -5.18
C ILE A 72 8.30 -2.07 -6.57
N LEU A 73 7.19 -1.36 -6.64
CA LEU A 73 6.47 -1.06 -7.86
C LEU A 73 6.79 0.39 -8.27
N ASP A 74 7.85 0.58 -9.04
CA ASP A 74 8.36 1.88 -9.51
C ASP A 74 8.46 1.97 -11.04
N GLY A 75 7.89 0.99 -11.76
CA GLY A 75 7.96 0.90 -13.21
C GLY A 75 6.93 1.75 -13.97
N TYR A 76 6.02 2.43 -13.27
CA TYR A 76 4.96 3.24 -13.89
C TYR A 76 5.48 4.58 -14.42
N GLY A 77 4.66 5.16 -15.29
CA GLY A 77 4.84 6.53 -15.82
C GLY A 77 3.53 7.30 -15.72
N ARG A 78 3.43 8.37 -16.51
CA ARG A 78 2.25 9.25 -16.51
C ARG A 78 1.46 9.22 -17.82
N ASP A 79 1.94 8.47 -18.80
CA ASP A 79 1.26 8.30 -20.07
C ASP A 79 0.05 7.38 -19.89
N ARG A 80 -1.13 7.95 -20.05
CA ARG A 80 -2.41 7.25 -19.93
C ARG A 80 -3.02 6.97 -21.28
N ALA A 81 -3.55 5.75 -21.43
CA ALA A 81 -4.36 5.35 -22.57
C ALA A 81 -5.64 4.66 -22.11
N PRO A 82 -6.75 4.75 -22.87
CA PRO A 82 -7.95 3.97 -22.55
C PRO A 82 -7.65 2.48 -22.46
N ALA A 83 -7.98 1.88 -21.32
CA ALA A 83 -7.82 0.45 -21.10
C ALA A 83 -9.02 -0.11 -20.33
N GLY A 84 -9.38 -1.38 -20.62
CA GLY A 84 -10.38 -2.13 -19.89
C GLY A 84 -9.76 -2.76 -18.64
N LEU A 85 -10.38 -2.50 -17.49
CA LEU A 85 -10.07 -3.16 -16.23
C LEU A 85 -11.13 -4.19 -15.92
N ASP A 86 -10.73 -5.41 -15.61
CA ASP A 86 -11.62 -6.44 -15.12
C ASP A 86 -12.24 -6.01 -13.80
N THR A 87 -13.57 -6.08 -13.71
CA THR A 87 -14.33 -5.70 -12.52
C THR A 87 -15.29 -6.77 -12.10
N LEU A 88 -15.63 -6.76 -10.82
CA LEU A 88 -16.74 -7.51 -10.26
C LEU A 88 -17.80 -6.53 -9.77
N VAL A 89 -19.05 -6.80 -10.10
CA VAL A 89 -20.17 -5.94 -9.72
C VAL A 89 -21.09 -6.75 -8.82
N ILE A 90 -21.33 -6.25 -7.60
CA ILE A 90 -22.41 -6.71 -6.73
C ILE A 90 -23.53 -5.68 -6.75
N GLU A 91 -24.74 -6.11 -7.05
CA GLU A 91 -25.84 -5.22 -7.40
C GLU A 91 -27.18 -5.72 -6.87
N SER A 92 -27.93 -4.84 -6.21
CA SER A 92 -29.31 -5.00 -5.81
C SER A 92 -30.22 -3.98 -6.55
N ASP A 93 -31.48 -3.92 -6.20
CA ASP A 93 -32.41 -2.87 -6.67
C ASP A 93 -32.03 -1.46 -6.13
N ARG A 94 -31.26 -1.38 -5.05
CA ARG A 94 -30.94 -0.11 -4.37
C ARG A 94 -29.49 0.33 -4.52
N LEU A 95 -28.53 -0.61 -4.51
CA LEU A 95 -27.10 -0.31 -4.58
C LEU A 95 -26.41 -1.10 -5.68
N ARG A 96 -25.35 -0.48 -6.22
CA ARG A 96 -24.38 -1.14 -7.08
C ARG A 96 -22.98 -0.79 -6.65
N ALA A 97 -22.19 -1.80 -6.25
CA ALA A 97 -20.77 -1.66 -5.99
C ALA A 97 -19.94 -2.28 -7.13
N THR A 98 -18.93 -1.54 -7.59
CA THR A 98 -17.97 -2.00 -8.61
C THR A 98 -16.62 -2.21 -7.95
N VAL A 99 -16.08 -3.42 -8.06
CA VAL A 99 -14.87 -3.88 -7.39
C VAL A 99 -13.77 -4.18 -8.41
N LEU A 100 -12.53 -3.82 -8.10
CA LEU A 100 -11.34 -4.07 -8.91
C LEU A 100 -10.52 -5.22 -8.30
N PRO A 101 -10.76 -6.48 -8.67
CA PRO A 101 -10.07 -7.62 -8.08
C PRO A 101 -8.58 -7.65 -8.41
N GLY A 102 -8.16 -7.11 -9.55
CA GLY A 102 -6.76 -6.98 -9.95
C GLY A 102 -5.99 -5.88 -9.21
N LEU A 103 -6.67 -5.05 -8.43
CA LEU A 103 -6.12 -3.87 -7.76
C LEU A 103 -6.54 -3.86 -6.27
N GLY A 104 -6.13 -4.89 -5.54
CA GLY A 104 -6.34 -5.03 -4.10
C GLY A 104 -7.78 -5.32 -3.67
N GLY A 105 -8.68 -5.62 -4.59
CA GLY A 105 -10.10 -5.79 -4.29
C GLY A 105 -10.79 -4.48 -3.90
N ARG A 106 -10.25 -3.33 -4.33
CA ARG A 106 -10.79 -2.00 -4.06
C ARG A 106 -12.22 -1.85 -4.57
N ILE A 107 -13.12 -1.27 -3.79
CA ILE A 107 -14.42 -0.81 -4.28
C ILE A 107 -14.19 0.53 -4.98
N HIS A 108 -14.29 0.53 -6.31
CA HIS A 108 -14.10 1.74 -7.13
C HIS A 108 -15.29 2.70 -7.05
N SER A 109 -16.51 2.17 -7.02
CA SER A 109 -17.76 2.92 -7.07
C SER A 109 -18.80 2.27 -6.16
N LEU A 110 -19.57 3.09 -5.47
CA LEU A 110 -20.76 2.70 -4.70
C LEU A 110 -21.92 3.61 -5.08
N HIS A 111 -22.73 3.17 -6.02
CA HIS A 111 -23.82 3.95 -6.59
C HIS A 111 -25.16 3.62 -5.92
N HIS A 112 -25.79 4.64 -5.33
CA HIS A 112 -27.12 4.53 -4.74
C HIS A 112 -28.19 4.86 -5.80
N LYS A 113 -28.90 3.85 -6.29
CA LYS A 113 -29.83 3.95 -7.40
C LYS A 113 -31.05 4.85 -7.14
N PRO A 114 -31.71 4.80 -5.95
CA PRO A 114 -32.87 5.63 -5.69
C PRO A 114 -32.60 7.14 -5.75
N THR A 115 -31.41 7.59 -5.36
CA THR A 115 -31.02 9.01 -5.43
C THR A 115 -30.19 9.34 -6.67
N GLY A 116 -29.72 8.32 -7.42
CA GLY A 116 -28.82 8.49 -8.56
C GLY A 116 -27.42 9.00 -8.18
N ARG A 117 -27.00 8.87 -6.89
CA ARG A 117 -25.76 9.42 -6.38
C ARG A 117 -24.64 8.39 -6.36
N GLU A 118 -23.45 8.83 -6.74
CA GLU A 118 -22.20 8.15 -6.38
C GLU A 118 -21.84 8.60 -4.96
N LEU A 119 -21.63 7.63 -4.07
CA LEU A 119 -21.35 7.89 -2.65
C LEU A 119 -19.85 8.09 -2.36
N LEU A 120 -18.99 7.65 -3.27
CA LEU A 120 -17.54 7.71 -3.14
C LEU A 120 -16.96 8.75 -4.10
N TYR A 121 -15.78 9.23 -3.78
CA TYR A 121 -14.95 9.85 -4.81
C TYR A 121 -14.40 8.75 -5.73
N THR A 122 -14.77 8.82 -7.01
CA THR A 122 -14.24 7.97 -8.07
C THR A 122 -13.23 8.75 -8.89
N ASN A 123 -11.97 8.28 -8.92
CA ASN A 123 -10.97 8.88 -9.77
C ASN A 123 -11.29 8.56 -11.25
N PRO A 124 -11.39 9.56 -12.15
CA PRO A 124 -11.70 9.33 -13.56
C PRO A 124 -10.56 8.65 -14.33
N VAL A 125 -9.40 8.51 -13.72
CA VAL A 125 -8.22 7.87 -14.30
C VAL A 125 -7.58 6.90 -13.31
N LEU A 126 -6.82 5.92 -13.81
CA LEU A 126 -5.89 5.14 -13.00
C LEU A 126 -4.49 5.72 -13.21
N GLN A 127 -4.01 6.51 -12.23
CA GLN A 127 -2.69 7.11 -12.20
C GLN A 127 -1.92 6.62 -10.98
N PRO A 128 -0.94 5.71 -11.15
CA PRO A 128 -0.08 5.32 -10.04
C PRO A 128 0.79 6.46 -9.53
N ALA A 129 1.03 6.47 -8.22
CA ALA A 129 1.98 7.34 -7.53
C ALA A 129 2.59 6.59 -6.34
N ASP A 130 3.70 7.05 -5.78
CA ASP A 130 4.42 6.36 -4.71
C ASP A 130 3.83 6.67 -3.33
N PHE A 131 2.76 5.96 -2.97
CA PHE A 131 2.08 6.07 -1.67
C PHE A 131 1.97 4.73 -0.93
N ALA A 132 1.89 3.60 -1.66
CA ALA A 132 1.87 2.30 -1.01
C ALA A 132 3.21 1.98 -0.33
N LEU A 133 3.19 1.07 0.65
CA LEU A 133 4.41 0.60 1.32
C LEU A 133 5.47 0.11 0.32
N ASN A 134 5.03 -0.45 -0.80
CA ASN A 134 5.90 -0.92 -1.88
C ASN A 134 5.83 -0.07 -3.16
N GLY A 135 5.44 1.20 -3.10
CA GLY A 135 5.45 2.12 -4.23
C GLY A 135 4.07 2.39 -4.82
N ALA A 136 3.77 1.85 -5.98
CA ALA A 136 2.56 2.17 -6.74
C ALA A 136 1.25 2.04 -5.96
N TRP A 137 0.51 3.13 -5.94
CA TRP A 137 -0.82 3.29 -5.36
C TRP A 137 -1.65 4.22 -6.25
N PHE A 138 -2.95 4.16 -6.19
CA PHE A 138 -3.83 5.10 -6.87
C PHE A 138 -4.98 5.53 -5.98
N SER A 139 -5.54 6.73 -6.21
CA SER A 139 -6.57 7.33 -5.37
C SER A 139 -7.99 6.95 -5.78
N GLY A 140 -8.92 7.09 -4.85
CA GLY A 140 -10.36 6.92 -5.05
C GLY A 140 -10.92 5.59 -4.53
N GLY A 141 -12.23 5.55 -4.31
CA GLY A 141 -12.94 4.37 -3.86
C GLY A 141 -12.71 4.00 -2.39
N ILE A 142 -12.89 2.71 -2.06
CA ILE A 142 -12.59 2.14 -0.73
C ILE A 142 -11.45 1.15 -0.87
N GLU A 143 -10.38 1.37 -0.13
CA GLU A 143 -9.17 0.55 -0.06
C GLU A 143 -9.08 -0.17 1.29
N TRP A 144 -8.54 -1.40 1.27
CA TRP A 144 -8.29 -2.20 2.45
C TRP A 144 -6.81 -2.11 2.83
N ASN A 145 -6.46 -1.20 3.77
CA ASN A 145 -5.09 -1.06 4.26
C ASN A 145 -4.79 -2.09 5.32
N ILE A 146 -3.97 -3.05 4.96
CA ILE A 146 -3.62 -4.21 5.78
C ILE A 146 -2.10 -4.42 5.81
N GLY A 147 -1.60 -5.04 6.86
CA GLY A 147 -0.21 -5.45 7.03
C GLY A 147 0.56 -4.54 7.98
N ALA A 148 0.77 -3.30 7.63
CA ALA A 148 1.46 -2.32 8.46
C ALA A 148 0.99 -0.90 8.18
N THR A 149 1.40 0.04 9.02
CA THR A 149 1.10 1.46 8.89
C THR A 149 1.44 1.98 7.49
N GLY A 150 0.42 2.47 6.79
CA GLY A 150 0.52 2.97 5.41
C GLY A 150 -0.49 2.31 4.47
N HIS A 151 -0.38 2.64 3.19
CA HIS A 151 -1.18 1.99 2.16
C HIS A 151 -0.63 0.59 1.85
N THR A 152 -1.54 -0.36 1.67
CA THR A 152 -1.21 -1.77 1.51
C THR A 152 -0.32 -2.06 0.28
N THR A 153 0.56 -3.06 0.39
CA THR A 153 1.31 -3.60 -0.75
C THR A 153 0.44 -4.28 -1.79
N LEU A 154 -0.85 -4.50 -1.48
CA LEU A 154 -1.83 -5.10 -2.40
C LEU A 154 -2.56 -4.06 -3.26
N SER A 155 -2.32 -2.76 -3.08
CA SER A 155 -3.07 -1.70 -3.79
C SER A 155 -3.07 -1.90 -5.32
N CYS A 156 -1.97 -2.38 -5.88
CA CYS A 156 -1.81 -2.69 -7.30
C CYS A 156 -1.58 -4.19 -7.57
N ALA A 157 -2.07 -5.06 -6.70
CA ALA A 157 -1.93 -6.51 -6.81
C ALA A 157 -3.28 -7.23 -6.86
N PRO A 158 -3.37 -8.41 -7.51
CA PRO A 158 -4.60 -9.18 -7.58
C PRO A 158 -4.95 -9.83 -6.24
N VAL A 159 -6.25 -10.02 -6.01
CA VAL A 159 -6.79 -10.83 -4.93
C VAL A 159 -7.70 -11.93 -5.49
N HIS A 160 -7.86 -13.01 -4.75
CA HIS A 160 -8.85 -14.04 -5.07
C HIS A 160 -10.25 -13.48 -4.88
N ALA A 161 -11.17 -13.89 -5.74
CA ALA A 161 -12.57 -13.53 -5.63
C ALA A 161 -13.50 -14.66 -6.07
N ALA A 162 -14.60 -14.85 -5.34
CA ALA A 162 -15.64 -15.81 -5.70
C ALA A 162 -16.99 -15.44 -5.06
N VAL A 163 -18.04 -16.10 -5.52
CA VAL A 163 -19.37 -16.03 -4.92
C VAL A 163 -19.45 -16.95 -3.70
N VAL A 164 -20.09 -16.46 -2.64
CA VAL A 164 -20.50 -17.28 -1.48
C VAL A 164 -21.97 -17.02 -1.16
N PRO A 165 -22.69 -17.99 -0.54
CA PRO A 165 -24.07 -17.76 -0.11
C PRO A 165 -24.17 -16.61 0.89
N ALA A 166 -25.21 -15.80 0.78
CA ALA A 166 -25.53 -14.74 1.75
C ALA A 166 -26.50 -15.25 2.84
N PRO A 167 -26.52 -14.61 4.03
CA PRO A 167 -27.43 -14.98 5.12
C PRO A 167 -28.92 -14.91 4.77
N ASP A 168 -29.29 -14.04 3.83
CA ASP A 168 -30.67 -13.86 3.33
C ASP A 168 -31.03 -14.79 2.17
N GLY A 169 -30.12 -15.69 1.78
CA GLY A 169 -30.29 -16.63 0.68
C GLY A 169 -29.90 -16.09 -0.70
N GLY A 170 -29.41 -14.85 -0.76
CA GLY A 170 -28.80 -14.26 -1.95
C GLY A 170 -27.32 -14.63 -2.11
N GLU A 171 -26.56 -13.77 -2.79
CA GLU A 171 -25.14 -13.92 -3.05
C GLU A 171 -24.32 -12.84 -2.35
N MET A 172 -23.13 -13.21 -1.85
CA MET A 172 -22.06 -12.30 -1.44
C MET A 172 -20.87 -12.44 -2.36
N LEU A 173 -20.13 -11.36 -2.53
CA LEU A 173 -18.82 -11.37 -3.19
C LEU A 173 -17.75 -11.48 -2.10
N ARG A 174 -17.00 -12.59 -2.09
CA ARG A 174 -15.84 -12.79 -1.23
C ARG A 174 -14.57 -12.46 -1.95
N LEU A 175 -13.71 -11.66 -1.27
CA LEU A 175 -12.33 -11.37 -1.63
C LEU A 175 -11.42 -11.94 -0.54
N TRP A 176 -10.26 -12.51 -0.92
CA TRP A 176 -9.26 -12.96 0.06
C TRP A 176 -7.87 -13.00 -0.57
N GLU A 177 -6.86 -12.84 0.28
CA GLU A 177 -5.46 -12.98 -0.11
C GLU A 177 -4.59 -13.23 1.13
N TRP A 178 -3.32 -13.55 0.89
CA TRP A 178 -2.27 -13.69 1.88
C TRP A 178 -1.48 -12.38 1.96
N GLU A 179 -1.59 -11.69 3.12
CA GLU A 179 -0.79 -10.50 3.37
C GLU A 179 0.65 -10.91 3.74
N ARG A 180 1.62 -10.50 2.93
CA ARG A 180 2.97 -11.05 2.94
C ARG A 180 3.92 -10.41 3.94
N LEU A 181 3.64 -9.18 4.41
CA LEU A 181 4.50 -8.47 5.37
C LEU A 181 4.37 -9.04 6.78
N ARG A 182 3.18 -9.50 7.14
CA ARG A 182 2.85 -10.10 8.44
C ARG A 182 2.59 -11.60 8.36
N ASP A 183 2.56 -12.12 7.15
CA ASP A 183 2.36 -13.54 6.88
C ASP A 183 0.98 -14.03 7.39
N THR A 184 -0.07 -13.25 7.10
CA THR A 184 -1.44 -13.49 7.58
C THR A 184 -2.48 -13.44 6.46
N PRO A 185 -3.42 -14.42 6.41
CA PRO A 185 -4.54 -14.37 5.49
C PRO A 185 -5.63 -13.40 5.97
N PHE A 186 -6.28 -12.72 5.03
CA PHE A 186 -7.45 -11.90 5.26
C PHE A 186 -8.59 -12.24 4.30
N GLN A 187 -9.79 -11.81 4.67
CA GLN A 187 -11.04 -12.00 3.93
C GLN A 187 -11.89 -10.75 4.03
N VAL A 188 -12.57 -10.42 2.93
CA VAL A 188 -13.57 -9.35 2.83
C VAL A 188 -14.78 -9.90 2.10
N ASP A 189 -15.95 -9.91 2.72
CA ASP A 189 -17.22 -10.32 2.14
C ASP A 189 -18.12 -9.11 1.92
N LEU A 190 -18.47 -8.82 0.68
CA LEU A 190 -19.42 -7.78 0.33
C LEU A 190 -20.81 -8.40 0.25
N TRP A 191 -21.75 -7.85 1.03
CA TRP A 191 -23.12 -8.31 1.12
C TRP A 191 -24.11 -7.15 0.97
N LEU A 192 -25.02 -7.28 0.03
CA LEU A 192 -26.14 -6.37 -0.20
C LEU A 192 -27.46 -7.08 0.15
N PRO A 193 -27.98 -6.93 1.37
CA PRO A 193 -29.29 -7.49 1.72
C PRO A 193 -30.39 -6.91 0.82
N GLU A 194 -31.39 -7.72 0.51
CA GLU A 194 -32.55 -7.28 -0.28
C GLU A 194 -33.21 -6.05 0.33
N GLY A 195 -33.45 -5.01 -0.48
CA GLY A 195 -34.07 -3.76 -0.08
C GLY A 195 -33.22 -2.85 0.81
N SER A 196 -31.97 -3.21 1.14
CA SER A 196 -31.07 -2.40 1.96
C SER A 196 -30.45 -1.26 1.16
N ASP A 197 -30.40 -0.05 1.77
CA ASP A 197 -29.62 1.08 1.29
C ASP A 197 -28.16 1.03 1.75
N PHE A 198 -27.76 -0.03 2.47
CA PHE A 198 -26.41 -0.20 2.99
C PHE A 198 -25.73 -1.45 2.40
N LEU A 199 -24.49 -1.26 1.93
CA LEU A 199 -23.55 -2.34 1.65
C LEU A 199 -22.93 -2.78 2.98
N TYR A 200 -23.10 -4.05 3.35
CA TYR A 200 -22.37 -4.64 4.46
C TYR A 200 -21.05 -5.23 3.97
N VAL A 201 -20.01 -5.04 4.78
CA VAL A 201 -18.68 -5.58 4.54
C VAL A 201 -18.23 -6.34 5.77
N GLY A 202 -18.36 -7.67 5.70
CA GLY A 202 -17.79 -8.56 6.71
C GLY A 202 -16.31 -8.77 6.44
N ALA A 203 -15.47 -8.48 7.42
CA ALA A 203 -14.03 -8.62 7.26
C ALA A 203 -13.43 -9.44 8.40
N ARG A 204 -12.37 -10.19 8.09
CA ARG A 204 -11.56 -10.86 9.10
C ARG A 204 -10.10 -10.97 8.69
N THR A 205 -9.22 -10.99 9.70
CA THR A 205 -7.81 -11.38 9.57
C THR A 205 -7.52 -12.48 10.57
N ARG A 206 -6.68 -13.45 10.19
CA ARG A 206 -6.40 -14.64 10.99
C ARG A 206 -4.90 -14.77 11.22
N ASN A 207 -4.53 -15.25 12.39
CA ASN A 207 -3.18 -15.66 12.71
C ASN A 207 -3.07 -17.20 12.66
N PRO A 208 -2.58 -17.80 11.56
CA PRO A 208 -2.47 -19.25 11.45
C PRO A 208 -1.19 -19.81 12.13
N HIS A 209 -0.39 -18.95 12.75
CA HIS A 209 0.88 -19.32 13.36
C HIS A 209 0.75 -19.66 14.84
N ASP A 210 1.82 -20.23 15.41
CA ASP A 210 1.96 -20.57 16.84
C ASP A 210 2.57 -19.42 17.69
N ARG A 211 2.65 -18.21 17.11
CA ARG A 211 3.16 -16.98 17.71
C ARG A 211 2.17 -15.84 17.57
N THR A 212 2.25 -14.85 18.47
CA THR A 212 1.54 -13.58 18.29
C THR A 212 2.07 -12.83 17.05
N VAL A 213 1.18 -12.22 16.28
CA VAL A 213 1.52 -11.37 15.12
C VAL A 213 0.94 -9.97 15.31
N PRO A 214 1.64 -8.92 14.84
CA PRO A 214 1.07 -7.58 14.80
C PRO A 214 0.04 -7.48 13.65
N VAL A 215 -1.10 -6.89 13.94
CA VAL A 215 -2.16 -6.65 12.94
C VAL A 215 -2.38 -5.16 12.76
N TYR A 216 -2.59 -4.79 11.52
CA TYR A 216 -2.97 -3.45 11.08
C TYR A 216 -4.14 -3.58 10.10
N TRP A 217 -5.19 -2.80 10.32
CA TRP A 217 -6.32 -2.68 9.39
C TRP A 217 -6.94 -1.30 9.44
N TRP A 218 -7.10 -0.69 8.26
CA TRP A 218 -7.87 0.52 8.04
C TRP A 218 -8.58 0.46 6.69
N SER A 219 -9.92 0.55 6.72
CA SER A 219 -10.72 0.78 5.52
C SER A 219 -10.60 2.26 5.17
N ASN A 220 -10.01 2.56 4.01
CA ASN A 220 -9.75 3.92 3.54
C ASN A 220 -10.77 4.30 2.48
N ILE A 221 -11.59 5.31 2.76
CA ILE A 221 -12.75 5.70 1.96
C ILE A 221 -12.51 7.10 1.40
N ALA A 222 -12.35 7.23 0.09
CA ALA A 222 -12.27 8.51 -0.58
C ALA A 222 -13.67 9.11 -0.73
N VAL A 223 -13.84 10.36 -0.27
CA VAL A 223 -15.09 11.10 -0.33
C VAL A 223 -14.90 12.44 -1.05
N PRO A 224 -15.88 12.95 -1.81
CA PRO A 224 -15.78 14.24 -2.46
C PRO A 224 -15.45 15.35 -1.46
N GLU A 225 -14.60 16.30 -1.86
CA GLU A 225 -14.21 17.46 -1.08
C GLU A 225 -14.66 18.72 -1.78
N GLU A 226 -15.69 19.37 -1.21
CA GLU A 226 -16.25 20.63 -1.66
C GLU A 226 -16.15 21.67 -0.53
N GLU A 227 -16.39 22.94 -0.85
CA GLU A 227 -16.26 24.04 0.12
C GLU A 227 -17.09 23.81 1.40
N ARG A 228 -18.26 23.21 1.26
CA ARG A 228 -19.17 22.89 2.37
C ARG A 228 -19.27 21.42 2.70
N THR A 229 -18.34 20.60 2.24
CA THR A 229 -18.23 19.22 2.74
C THR A 229 -17.85 19.25 4.20
N ARG A 230 -18.66 18.62 5.07
CA ARG A 230 -18.40 18.49 6.50
C ARG A 230 -18.30 17.02 6.90
N VAL A 231 -17.25 16.70 7.68
CA VAL A 231 -17.06 15.37 8.27
C VAL A 231 -17.53 15.40 9.72
N LEU A 232 -18.43 14.48 10.06
CA LEU A 232 -18.99 14.35 11.41
C LEU A 232 -18.69 12.97 11.99
N VAL A 233 -18.51 12.95 13.30
CA VAL A 233 -18.07 11.77 14.05
C VAL A 233 -18.50 11.91 15.52
N PRO A 234 -18.79 10.83 16.28
CA PRO A 234 -19.21 10.90 17.67
C PRO A 234 -18.01 11.11 18.63
N ALA A 235 -17.28 12.21 18.42
CA ALA A 235 -16.09 12.53 19.21
C ALA A 235 -16.00 14.03 19.55
N GLU A 236 -15.37 14.36 20.67
CA GLU A 236 -15.09 15.73 21.12
C GLU A 236 -13.62 16.09 21.00
N GLU A 237 -12.76 15.09 20.80
CA GLU A 237 -11.31 15.22 20.69
C GLU A 237 -10.77 14.32 19.58
N THR A 238 -9.59 14.68 19.08
CA THR A 238 -8.88 13.90 18.07
C THR A 238 -7.38 13.93 18.36
N TRP A 239 -6.69 12.88 17.96
CA TRP A 239 -5.24 12.83 17.86
C TRP A 239 -4.85 13.37 16.49
N HIS A 240 -4.26 14.57 16.46
CA HIS A 240 -3.76 15.19 15.25
C HIS A 240 -2.31 14.74 14.99
N PHE A 241 -2.05 14.31 13.76
CA PHE A 241 -0.72 13.95 13.28
C PHE A 241 -0.47 14.57 11.91
N GLY A 242 0.56 15.38 11.77
CA GLY A 242 0.96 16.01 10.51
C GLY A 242 2.36 15.59 10.11
N TYR A 243 2.84 16.12 8.99
CA TYR A 243 4.20 15.83 8.48
C TYR A 243 5.33 16.40 9.35
N GLU A 244 5.01 17.20 10.38
CA GLU A 244 5.93 17.53 11.46
C GLU A 244 6.20 16.37 12.43
N ARG A 245 5.50 15.24 12.26
CA ARG A 245 5.66 13.99 13.03
C ARG A 245 5.44 14.17 14.54
N SER A 246 4.46 14.98 14.92
CA SER A 246 4.06 15.20 16.32
C SER A 246 2.61 14.79 16.54
N LEU A 247 2.39 13.88 17.49
CA LEU A 247 1.07 13.39 17.85
C LEU A 247 0.48 14.23 18.98
N ARG A 248 -0.60 14.94 18.71
CA ARG A 248 -1.22 15.88 19.66
C ARG A 248 -2.70 15.60 19.83
N ARG A 249 -3.16 15.59 21.08
CA ARG A 249 -4.59 15.55 21.38
C ARG A 249 -5.16 16.97 21.31
N ILE A 250 -6.17 17.18 20.48
CA ILE A 250 -6.76 18.48 20.22
C ILE A 250 -8.30 18.37 20.25
N PRO A 251 -9.02 19.49 20.55
CA PRO A 251 -10.48 19.50 20.52
C PRO A 251 -11.03 19.44 19.09
N VAL A 252 -12.25 18.95 18.95
CA VAL A 252 -13.04 18.93 17.71
C VAL A 252 -14.32 19.75 17.98
N PRO A 253 -14.82 20.56 17.04
CA PRO A 253 -14.29 20.76 15.68
C PRO A 253 -13.25 21.88 15.56
N HIS A 254 -13.15 22.77 16.55
CA HIS A 254 -12.35 24.00 16.46
C HIS A 254 -10.93 23.82 17.00
N TRP A 255 -9.94 24.11 16.17
CA TRP A 255 -8.54 24.15 16.55
C TRP A 255 -7.77 25.18 15.70
N ARG A 256 -6.94 26.05 16.34
CA ARG A 256 -6.17 27.11 15.67
C ARG A 256 -7.05 27.97 14.76
N ASP A 257 -8.12 28.52 15.34
CA ASP A 257 -9.04 29.45 14.71
C ASP A 257 -9.78 28.92 13.46
N ALA A 258 -9.82 27.59 13.27
CA ALA A 258 -10.58 26.96 12.19
C ALA A 258 -11.39 25.76 12.68
N ASP A 259 -12.55 25.55 12.06
CA ASP A 259 -13.36 24.34 12.19
C ASP A 259 -12.75 23.23 11.31
N ARG A 260 -12.11 22.25 11.94
CA ARG A 260 -11.39 21.14 11.26
C ARG A 260 -12.29 20.02 10.78
N SER A 261 -13.59 20.11 11.02
CA SER A 261 -14.56 19.18 10.43
C SER A 261 -14.83 19.46 8.95
N TYR A 262 -14.41 20.63 8.44
CA TYR A 262 -14.41 20.95 7.01
C TYR A 262 -13.02 20.74 6.42
N PRO A 263 -12.80 19.75 5.55
CA PRO A 263 -11.47 19.40 5.02
C PRO A 263 -10.72 20.58 4.40
N LEU A 264 -11.40 21.41 3.60
CA LEU A 264 -10.80 22.57 2.91
C LEU A 264 -10.40 23.73 3.85
N ARG A 265 -10.71 23.66 5.16
CA ARG A 265 -10.23 24.66 6.14
C ARG A 265 -8.87 24.33 6.74
N SER A 266 -8.23 23.24 6.30
CA SER A 266 -6.86 22.89 6.65
C SER A 266 -5.90 23.41 5.58
N GLU A 267 -4.83 24.09 5.98
CA GLU A 267 -3.80 24.58 5.07
C GLU A 267 -2.84 23.47 4.65
N PHE A 268 -2.42 22.66 5.62
CA PHE A 268 -1.49 21.56 5.43
C PHE A 268 -2.17 20.20 5.57
N PRO A 269 -1.62 19.17 4.91
CA PRO A 269 -2.11 17.81 5.09
C PRO A 269 -1.97 17.34 6.54
N ALA A 270 -2.96 16.62 7.01
CA ALA A 270 -2.93 16.06 8.35
C ALA A 270 -3.92 14.90 8.53
N ASP A 271 -3.59 14.06 9.49
CA ASP A 271 -4.44 13.02 10.03
C ASP A 271 -5.15 13.51 11.29
N TYR A 272 -6.45 13.27 11.37
CA TYR A 272 -7.28 13.49 12.54
C TYR A 272 -7.87 12.15 12.98
N PHE A 273 -7.23 11.49 13.96
CA PHE A 273 -7.69 10.23 14.54
C PHE A 273 -8.65 10.53 15.69
N TYR A 274 -9.94 10.36 15.47
CA TYR A 274 -10.96 10.75 16.43
C TYR A 274 -11.00 9.83 17.65
N GLU A 275 -11.05 10.43 18.85
CA GLU A 275 -11.19 9.70 20.11
C GLU A 275 -12.68 9.38 20.35
N VAL A 276 -13.18 8.36 19.65
CA VAL A 276 -14.57 7.91 19.80
C VAL A 276 -14.70 7.17 21.15
N PRO A 277 -15.64 7.56 22.04
CA PRO A 277 -15.88 6.85 23.29
C PRO A 277 -16.15 5.38 23.08
N VAL A 278 -15.72 4.54 24.03
CA VAL A 278 -15.81 3.07 23.89
C VAL A 278 -17.27 2.62 23.72
N GLU A 279 -18.20 3.20 24.47
CA GLU A 279 -19.63 2.88 24.46
C GLU A 279 -20.42 3.55 23.34
N ALA A 280 -19.85 4.58 22.71
CA ALA A 280 -20.49 5.26 21.60
C ALA A 280 -20.54 4.37 20.35
N ARG A 281 -21.61 4.48 19.59
CA ARG A 281 -21.72 3.88 18.27
C ARG A 281 -20.54 4.33 17.39
N LYS A 282 -19.93 3.42 16.65
CA LYS A 282 -18.80 3.70 15.76
C LYS A 282 -19.30 4.10 14.39
N TRP A 283 -19.20 5.40 14.05
CA TRP A 283 -19.58 5.92 12.74
C TRP A 283 -18.73 7.13 12.34
N ILE A 284 -18.68 7.42 11.06
CA ILE A 284 -18.16 8.64 10.46
C ILE A 284 -18.98 8.97 9.21
N ALA A 285 -19.32 10.23 9.01
CA ALA A 285 -20.09 10.69 7.88
C ALA A 285 -19.41 11.85 7.17
N SER A 286 -19.49 11.89 5.84
CA SER A 286 -19.08 13.00 5.00
C SER A 286 -20.30 13.51 4.26
N LEU A 287 -20.72 14.73 4.57
CA LEU A 287 -21.98 15.33 4.07
C LEU A 287 -21.70 16.64 3.33
N ASP A 288 -22.41 16.84 2.22
CA ASP A 288 -22.33 18.03 1.38
C ASP A 288 -23.15 19.22 1.96
N GLU A 289 -23.22 20.32 1.21
CA GLU A 289 -23.96 21.53 1.60
C GLU A 289 -25.48 21.31 1.85
N HIS A 290 -26.01 20.20 1.30
CA HIS A 290 -27.40 19.81 1.46
C HIS A 290 -27.64 18.81 2.61
N GLY A 291 -26.60 18.46 3.36
CA GLY A 291 -26.65 17.45 4.40
C GLY A 291 -26.71 16.02 3.88
N GLN A 292 -26.34 15.80 2.62
CA GLN A 292 -26.39 14.51 1.94
C GLN A 292 -24.98 13.97 1.67
N GLY A 293 -24.81 12.66 1.78
CA GLY A 293 -23.50 12.03 1.49
C GLY A 293 -23.40 10.60 1.97
N LEU A 294 -22.17 10.19 2.28
CA LEU A 294 -21.83 8.85 2.75
C LEU A 294 -21.76 8.82 4.28
N VAL A 295 -22.32 7.77 4.87
CA VAL A 295 -22.02 7.37 6.24
C VAL A 295 -21.41 5.96 6.24
N GLN A 296 -20.36 5.79 7.05
CA GLN A 296 -19.78 4.50 7.41
C GLN A 296 -20.04 4.23 8.90
N THR A 297 -20.51 3.04 9.23
CA THR A 297 -20.66 2.54 10.61
C THR A 297 -20.17 1.10 10.71
N SER A 298 -19.94 0.60 11.92
CA SER A 298 -19.41 -0.76 12.12
C SER A 298 -19.78 -1.34 13.48
N THR A 299 -19.51 -2.62 13.66
CA THR A 299 -19.42 -3.25 14.99
C THR A 299 -18.28 -2.61 15.80
N ASP A 300 -18.32 -2.74 17.12
CA ASP A 300 -17.45 -2.00 18.06
C ASP A 300 -15.96 -2.36 17.97
N LEU A 301 -15.63 -3.57 17.47
CA LEU A 301 -14.23 -4.00 17.32
C LEU A 301 -13.45 -3.05 16.41
N LEU A 302 -14.07 -2.53 15.36
CA LEU A 302 -13.47 -1.54 14.45
C LEU A 302 -13.56 -0.16 15.11
N ARG A 303 -12.67 0.10 16.04
CA ARG A 303 -12.71 1.22 16.97
C ARG A 303 -12.37 2.57 16.37
N GLY A 304 -11.37 2.63 15.51
CA GLY A 304 -10.79 3.87 15.00
C GLY A 304 -11.67 4.56 13.97
N ARG A 305 -11.68 5.89 14.01
CA ARG A 305 -12.23 6.75 12.95
C ARG A 305 -11.22 7.85 12.67
N LYS A 306 -11.02 8.15 11.39
CA LYS A 306 -10.00 9.11 10.94
C LYS A 306 -10.53 9.97 9.80
N LEU A 307 -10.10 11.22 9.78
CA LEU A 307 -10.13 12.08 8.61
C LEU A 307 -8.70 12.40 8.20
N PHE A 308 -8.37 12.15 6.92
CA PHE A 308 -7.19 12.71 6.28
C PHE A 308 -7.60 13.85 5.35
N VAL A 309 -6.87 14.94 5.42
CA VAL A 309 -7.05 16.12 4.56
C VAL A 309 -5.76 16.42 3.82
N TRP A 310 -5.86 16.77 2.53
CA TRP A 310 -4.71 17.18 1.72
C TRP A 310 -4.23 18.60 2.06
N GLY A 311 -5.12 19.43 2.56
CA GLY A 311 -4.87 20.85 2.76
C GLY A 311 -4.96 21.66 1.46
N HIS A 312 -5.25 22.95 1.63
CA HIS A 312 -5.40 23.89 0.49
C HIS A 312 -4.07 24.59 0.13
N GLY A 313 -2.97 24.29 0.82
CA GLY A 313 -1.62 24.80 0.53
C GLY A 313 -1.06 24.24 -0.80
N PRO A 314 0.06 24.81 -1.30
CA PRO A 314 0.63 24.43 -2.59
C PRO A 314 0.95 22.94 -2.73
N GLY A 315 1.57 22.33 -1.72
CA GLY A 315 1.94 20.91 -1.74
C GLY A 315 0.73 19.98 -1.77
N GLY A 316 -0.26 20.22 -0.91
CA GLY A 316 -1.49 19.40 -0.88
C GLY A 316 -2.27 19.47 -2.19
N ARG A 317 -2.41 20.68 -2.76
CA ARG A 317 -3.02 20.86 -4.09
C ARG A 317 -2.22 20.19 -5.20
N ARG A 318 -0.89 20.27 -5.13
CA ARG A 318 -0.01 19.63 -6.11
C ARG A 318 -0.16 18.11 -6.08
N TRP A 319 -0.20 17.49 -4.90
CA TRP A 319 -0.43 16.07 -4.76
C TRP A 319 -1.80 15.63 -5.27
N GLN A 320 -2.88 16.35 -4.93
CA GLN A 320 -4.20 16.02 -5.48
C GLN A 320 -4.22 16.04 -7.01
N GLN A 321 -3.62 17.07 -7.63
CA GLN A 321 -3.51 17.16 -9.10
C GLN A 321 -2.62 16.05 -9.68
N TRP A 322 -1.58 15.63 -8.92
CA TRP A 322 -0.66 14.58 -9.33
C TRP A 322 -1.34 13.21 -9.45
N LEU A 323 -2.36 12.96 -8.64
CA LEU A 323 -3.08 11.68 -8.55
C LEU A 323 -4.18 11.50 -9.59
N THR A 324 -4.47 12.52 -10.39
CA THR A 324 -5.60 12.50 -11.33
C THR A 324 -5.30 13.33 -12.58
N GLU A 325 -6.33 13.75 -13.28
CA GLU A 325 -6.20 14.62 -14.45
C GLU A 325 -6.65 16.07 -14.14
N PRO A 326 -6.17 17.06 -14.93
CA PRO A 326 -6.55 18.45 -14.70
C PRO A 326 -8.06 18.66 -14.73
N GLY A 327 -8.57 19.44 -13.76
CA GLY A 327 -9.97 19.78 -13.64
C GLY A 327 -10.81 18.79 -12.80
N THR A 328 -10.21 17.70 -12.32
CA THR A 328 -10.87 16.79 -11.38
C THR A 328 -11.04 17.49 -10.02
N PRO A 329 -12.24 17.45 -9.40
CA PRO A 329 -12.45 17.94 -8.04
C PRO A 329 -11.54 17.22 -7.03
N GLY A 330 -11.26 17.89 -5.89
CA GLY A 330 -10.52 17.30 -4.80
C GLY A 330 -11.33 16.26 -4.01
N TYR A 331 -10.61 15.53 -3.15
CA TYR A 331 -11.21 14.55 -2.25
C TYR A 331 -10.49 14.56 -0.89
N ALA A 332 -11.19 14.10 0.13
CA ALA A 332 -10.66 13.77 1.44
C ALA A 332 -10.83 12.26 1.69
N GLU A 333 -10.20 11.77 2.74
CA GLU A 333 -10.34 10.37 3.12
C GLU A 333 -10.94 10.27 4.52
N ILE A 334 -12.08 9.58 4.65
CA ILE A 334 -12.59 9.11 5.93
C ILE A 334 -12.23 7.65 6.09
N GLN A 335 -11.84 7.25 7.31
CA GLN A 335 -11.30 5.91 7.50
C GLN A 335 -11.84 5.26 8.78
N ALA A 336 -11.88 3.92 8.77
CA ALA A 336 -12.25 3.11 9.91
C ALA A 336 -11.19 2.04 10.15
N GLY A 337 -10.75 1.84 11.40
CA GLY A 337 -9.66 0.93 11.73
C GLY A 337 -9.79 0.22 13.07
N LEU A 338 -9.00 -0.83 13.24
CA LEU A 338 -8.97 -1.63 14.48
C LEU A 338 -8.39 -0.85 15.66
N ALA A 339 -7.42 0.03 15.42
CA ALA A 339 -6.76 0.84 16.44
C ALA A 339 -7.34 2.26 16.54
N ARG A 340 -6.90 3.07 17.51
CA ARG A 340 -7.23 4.50 17.62
C ARG A 340 -6.57 5.32 16.53
N THR A 341 -5.29 4.98 16.25
CA THR A 341 -4.45 5.68 15.26
C THR A 341 -3.79 4.67 14.33
N GLN A 342 -3.29 5.15 13.21
CA GLN A 342 -2.49 4.36 12.28
C GLN A 342 -1.06 4.12 12.76
N LEU A 343 -0.63 4.74 13.86
CA LEU A 343 0.67 4.49 14.46
C LEU A 343 0.70 3.17 15.27
N GLU A 344 -0.46 2.56 15.49
CA GLU A 344 -0.64 1.40 16.34
C GLU A 344 -0.78 0.12 15.53
N HIS A 345 -0.04 -0.93 15.93
CA HIS A 345 -0.29 -2.30 15.55
C HIS A 345 -0.89 -3.07 16.74
N ILE A 346 -1.86 -3.92 16.50
CA ILE A 346 -2.56 -4.66 17.54
C ILE A 346 -2.06 -6.10 17.57
N PRO A 347 -1.62 -6.64 18.72
CA PRO A 347 -1.23 -8.05 18.81
C PRO A 347 -2.44 -8.96 18.59
N LEU A 348 -2.29 -9.95 17.71
CA LEU A 348 -3.22 -11.05 17.50
C LEU A 348 -2.56 -12.35 17.94
N GLU A 349 -3.13 -13.00 18.94
CA GLU A 349 -2.57 -14.19 19.55
C GLU A 349 -2.54 -15.39 18.58
N ALA A 350 -1.72 -16.37 18.89
CA ALA A 350 -1.56 -17.59 18.11
C ALA A 350 -2.90 -18.31 17.88
N GLY A 351 -3.23 -18.60 16.63
CA GLY A 351 -4.47 -19.30 16.25
C GLY A 351 -5.76 -18.48 16.36
N GLU A 352 -5.66 -17.20 16.75
CA GLU A 352 -6.83 -16.31 16.93
C GLU A 352 -7.15 -15.54 15.62
N GLU A 353 -8.32 -14.89 15.63
CA GLU A 353 -8.76 -14.01 14.55
C GLU A 353 -9.41 -12.72 15.08
N PHE A 354 -9.34 -11.66 14.29
CA PHE A 354 -10.23 -10.50 14.39
C PHE A 354 -11.27 -10.57 13.29
N ALA A 355 -12.55 -10.40 13.65
CA ALA A 355 -13.65 -10.34 12.70
C ALA A 355 -14.63 -9.23 13.09
N TRP A 356 -15.12 -8.48 12.09
CA TRP A 356 -16.03 -7.35 12.27
C TRP A 356 -16.94 -7.17 11.05
N LEU A 357 -17.94 -6.31 11.20
CA LEU A 357 -18.79 -5.88 10.09
C LEU A 357 -18.78 -4.37 9.99
N GLU A 358 -18.66 -3.88 8.77
CA GLU A 358 -18.84 -2.48 8.38
C GLU A 358 -20.11 -2.33 7.55
N ALA A 359 -20.71 -1.14 7.55
CA ALA A 359 -21.83 -0.80 6.69
C ALA A 359 -21.59 0.58 6.07
N TYR A 360 -21.85 0.69 4.76
CA TYR A 360 -21.66 1.88 3.94
C TYR A 360 -22.97 2.22 3.23
N GLY A 361 -23.46 3.43 3.39
CA GLY A 361 -24.71 3.84 2.75
C GLY A 361 -24.91 5.34 2.68
N PRO A 362 -25.99 5.78 2.02
CA PRO A 362 -26.35 7.19 1.97
C PRO A 362 -26.87 7.67 3.33
N LEU A 363 -26.64 8.95 3.61
CA LEU A 363 -27.29 9.65 4.69
C LEU A 363 -27.86 10.97 4.19
N ASP A 364 -29.04 11.35 4.71
CA ASP A 364 -29.71 12.61 4.46
C ASP A 364 -30.11 13.21 5.84
N ALA A 365 -29.43 14.28 6.22
CA ALA A 365 -29.60 14.97 7.50
C ALA A 365 -29.98 16.43 7.28
N ASP A 366 -30.58 17.09 8.29
CA ASP A 366 -30.93 18.49 8.20
C ASP A 366 -29.71 19.38 7.98
N PRO A 367 -29.55 20.04 6.82
CA PRO A 367 -28.38 20.87 6.54
C PRO A 367 -28.24 22.04 7.53
N ALA A 368 -29.32 22.54 8.13
CA ALA A 368 -29.24 23.59 9.14
C ALA A 368 -28.55 23.08 10.42
N ALA A 369 -28.80 21.85 10.83
CA ALA A 369 -28.12 21.22 11.96
C ALA A 369 -26.69 20.80 11.57
N VAL A 370 -26.50 20.13 10.42
CA VAL A 370 -25.22 19.69 9.91
C VAL A 370 -24.21 20.82 9.81
N HIS A 371 -24.61 21.99 9.32
CA HIS A 371 -23.73 23.15 9.10
C HIS A 371 -23.88 24.25 10.16
N GLY A 372 -24.60 23.96 11.24
CA GLY A 372 -24.71 24.87 12.40
C GLY A 372 -23.39 24.93 13.20
N ASP A 373 -23.30 25.96 14.07
CA ASP A 373 -22.12 26.15 14.91
C ASP A 373 -22.09 25.22 16.14
N ASP A 374 -23.25 24.61 16.47
CA ASP A 374 -23.37 23.65 17.58
C ASP A 374 -22.94 22.24 17.14
N TRP A 375 -21.72 21.85 17.54
CA TRP A 375 -21.15 20.53 17.23
C TRP A 375 -21.96 19.36 17.80
N ASP A 376 -22.53 19.52 19.00
CA ASP A 376 -23.32 18.48 19.65
C ASP A 376 -24.67 18.30 18.95
N ALA A 377 -25.29 19.38 18.53
CA ALA A 377 -26.53 19.33 17.74
C ALA A 377 -26.27 18.67 16.35
N ALA A 378 -25.18 19.02 15.69
CA ALA A 378 -24.82 18.41 14.40
C ALA A 378 -24.56 16.89 14.52
N ARG A 379 -23.83 16.46 15.54
CA ARG A 379 -23.60 15.03 15.82
C ARG A 379 -24.89 14.29 16.14
N ALA A 380 -25.73 14.88 16.99
CA ALA A 380 -27.02 14.27 17.41
C ALA A 380 -27.97 14.11 16.22
N GLU A 381 -28.03 15.08 15.31
CA GLU A 381 -28.81 14.97 14.06
C GLU A 381 -28.33 13.79 13.22
N VAL A 382 -27.03 13.70 12.93
CA VAL A 382 -26.44 12.60 12.13
C VAL A 382 -26.68 11.25 12.79
N GLU A 383 -26.45 11.12 14.10
CA GLU A 383 -26.65 9.88 14.84
C GLU A 383 -28.13 9.46 14.85
N GLY A 384 -29.05 10.42 15.02
CA GLY A 384 -30.49 10.16 14.98
C GLY A 384 -30.96 9.71 13.59
N ARG A 385 -30.44 10.33 12.52
CA ARG A 385 -30.73 9.90 11.14
C ARG A 385 -30.16 8.52 10.85
N LEU A 386 -28.92 8.28 11.28
CA LEU A 386 -28.28 6.98 11.12
C LEU A 386 -29.03 5.88 11.90
N GLU A 387 -29.46 6.16 13.15
CA GLU A 387 -30.22 5.19 13.94
C GLU A 387 -31.59 4.89 13.32
N THR A 388 -32.18 5.86 12.62
CA THR A 388 -33.42 5.66 11.85
C THR A 388 -33.19 4.84 10.58
N ALA A 389 -32.12 5.12 9.83
CA ALA A 389 -31.83 4.46 8.55
C ALA A 389 -31.25 3.06 8.73
N LEU A 390 -30.40 2.88 9.75
CA LEU A 390 -29.74 1.63 10.09
C LEU A 390 -29.52 1.58 11.62
N PRO A 391 -30.42 1.01 12.41
CA PRO A 391 -30.23 0.85 13.85
C PRO A 391 -28.92 0.14 14.20
N ARG A 392 -28.25 0.52 15.30
CA ARG A 392 -27.03 -0.15 15.78
C ARG A 392 -27.26 -1.65 15.97
N ALA A 393 -28.40 -2.02 16.53
CA ALA A 393 -28.75 -3.43 16.74
C ALA A 393 -28.84 -4.23 15.44
N ASP A 394 -29.19 -3.61 14.32
CA ASP A 394 -29.27 -4.28 13.02
C ASP A 394 -27.85 -4.53 12.46
N VAL A 395 -26.86 -3.67 12.73
CA VAL A 395 -25.46 -3.92 12.40
C VAL A 395 -24.92 -5.11 13.19
N ASP A 396 -25.22 -5.19 14.48
CA ASP A 396 -24.82 -6.33 15.34
C ASP A 396 -25.53 -7.62 14.91
N ALA A 397 -26.80 -7.55 14.55
CA ALA A 397 -27.56 -8.68 14.02
C ALA A 397 -27.02 -9.15 12.65
N ALA A 398 -26.66 -8.22 11.77
CA ALA A 398 -26.05 -8.54 10.49
C ALA A 398 -24.69 -9.21 10.67
N TYR A 399 -23.85 -8.75 11.61
CA TYR A 399 -22.60 -9.41 11.96
C TYR A 399 -22.84 -10.85 12.45
N ALA A 400 -23.78 -11.04 13.36
CA ALA A 400 -24.13 -12.37 13.88
C ALA A 400 -24.65 -13.31 12.78
N ALA A 401 -25.40 -12.77 11.82
CA ALA A 401 -25.90 -13.52 10.66
C ALA A 401 -24.77 -13.88 9.67
N TRP A 402 -23.86 -12.93 9.39
CA TRP A 402 -22.74 -13.13 8.47
C TRP A 402 -21.69 -14.10 9.02
N ARG A 403 -21.39 -14.05 10.31
CA ARG A 403 -20.24 -14.74 10.91
C ARG A 403 -20.16 -16.25 10.60
N PRO A 404 -21.25 -17.04 10.63
CA PRO A 404 -21.22 -18.45 10.21
C PRO A 404 -20.86 -18.66 8.73
N TYR A 405 -21.22 -17.71 7.86
CA TYR A 405 -20.94 -17.79 6.43
C TYR A 405 -19.48 -17.46 6.09
N ALA A 406 -18.74 -16.82 7.00
CA ALA A 406 -17.33 -16.52 6.81
C ALA A 406 -16.48 -17.80 6.63
N ASP A 407 -16.90 -18.94 7.19
CA ASP A 407 -16.24 -20.24 7.08
C ASP A 407 -16.75 -21.11 5.91
N THR A 408 -17.76 -20.63 5.16
CA THR A 408 -18.29 -21.36 4.00
C THR A 408 -17.30 -21.24 2.86
N ASP A 409 -16.90 -22.36 2.27
CA ASP A 409 -16.03 -22.36 1.11
C ASP A 409 -16.73 -21.72 -0.10
N PRO A 410 -15.99 -20.89 -0.87
CA PRO A 410 -16.55 -20.21 -2.04
C PRO A 410 -16.90 -21.19 -3.16
N ALA A 411 -17.86 -20.79 -3.99
CA ALA A 411 -18.27 -21.55 -5.16
C ALA A 411 -17.19 -21.52 -6.26
N GLU A 412 -17.08 -22.60 -7.00
CA GLU A 412 -16.28 -22.66 -8.23
C GLU A 412 -17.17 -22.42 -9.46
N PRO A 413 -16.65 -21.80 -10.55
CA PRO A 413 -15.28 -21.29 -10.66
C PRO A 413 -15.08 -19.98 -9.90
N ARG A 414 -13.85 -19.72 -9.48
CA ARG A 414 -13.45 -18.40 -8.95
C ARG A 414 -13.69 -17.32 -10.00
N LEU A 415 -14.08 -16.14 -9.56
CA LEU A 415 -14.28 -14.96 -10.41
C LEU A 415 -12.97 -14.20 -10.70
N ALA A 416 -12.02 -14.27 -9.76
CA ALA A 416 -10.67 -13.77 -9.94
C ALA A 416 -9.67 -14.62 -9.14
N THR A 417 -8.44 -14.64 -9.62
CA THR A 417 -7.33 -15.38 -8.99
C THR A 417 -6.30 -14.39 -8.47
N GLY A 418 -5.95 -14.50 -7.19
CA GLY A 418 -4.90 -13.75 -6.54
C GLY A 418 -3.50 -14.32 -6.78
N SER A 419 -2.62 -14.13 -5.79
CA SER A 419 -1.25 -14.65 -5.89
C SER A 419 -1.13 -16.13 -5.49
N GLY A 420 0.00 -16.75 -5.89
CA GLY A 420 0.34 -18.11 -5.44
C GLY A 420 1.02 -18.18 -4.08
N TRP A 421 1.25 -17.04 -3.43
CA TRP A 421 2.00 -17.00 -2.17
C TRP A 421 1.24 -17.65 -1.01
N GLY A 422 -0.07 -17.44 -0.94
CA GLY A 422 -0.91 -18.11 0.06
C GLY A 422 -0.93 -19.62 -0.10
N ALA A 423 -0.98 -20.13 -1.33
CA ALA A 423 -0.90 -21.57 -1.60
C ALA A 423 0.43 -22.16 -1.13
N LEU A 424 1.53 -21.47 -1.36
CA LEU A 424 2.86 -21.90 -0.90
C LEU A 424 2.93 -21.95 0.64
N GLU A 425 2.38 -20.95 1.33
CA GLU A 425 2.34 -20.92 2.80
C GLU A 425 1.46 -22.03 3.38
N VAL A 426 0.32 -22.32 2.74
CA VAL A 426 -0.53 -23.47 3.13
C VAL A 426 0.21 -24.79 2.94
N VAL A 427 0.94 -24.98 1.83
CA VAL A 427 1.76 -26.17 1.62
C VAL A 427 2.87 -26.31 2.67
N ARG A 428 3.53 -25.20 3.01
CA ARG A 428 4.59 -25.17 4.02
C ARG A 428 4.06 -25.45 5.43
N GLY A 429 2.98 -24.77 5.82
CA GLY A 429 2.49 -24.76 7.20
C GLY A 429 1.38 -25.76 7.51
N GLY A 430 0.75 -26.35 6.50
CA GLY A 430 -0.41 -27.23 6.69
C GLY A 430 -1.63 -26.48 7.28
N HIS A 431 -1.76 -25.18 7.02
CA HIS A 431 -2.79 -24.35 7.62
C HIS A 431 -4.19 -24.73 7.15
N LEU A 432 -5.14 -24.84 8.10
CA LEU A 432 -6.55 -25.01 7.81
C LEU A 432 -7.24 -23.66 7.88
N LEU A 433 -7.73 -23.21 6.71
CA LEU A 433 -8.29 -21.86 6.52
C LEU A 433 -9.71 -21.94 5.92
N PRO A 434 -10.73 -22.39 6.70
CA PRO A 434 -12.10 -22.49 6.20
C PRO A 434 -12.57 -21.17 5.57
N GLY A 435 -13.24 -21.25 4.43
CA GLY A 435 -13.78 -20.12 3.69
C GLY A 435 -12.78 -19.34 2.82
N THR A 436 -11.47 -19.53 2.98
CA THR A 436 -10.44 -18.89 2.17
C THR A 436 -9.44 -19.91 1.63
N PRO A 437 -9.82 -20.70 0.62
CA PRO A 437 -8.93 -21.68 0.03
C PRO A 437 -7.80 -21.00 -0.74
N PHE A 438 -6.58 -21.53 -0.60
CA PHE A 438 -5.40 -21.17 -1.39
C PHE A 438 -4.96 -22.39 -2.19
N PRO A 439 -5.55 -22.63 -3.38
CA PRO A 439 -5.32 -23.86 -4.11
C PRO A 439 -3.96 -23.88 -4.82
N GLU A 440 -3.37 -25.08 -4.93
CA GLU A 440 -2.05 -25.27 -5.52
C GLU A 440 -1.97 -24.90 -7.01
N ASP A 441 -3.11 -24.82 -7.72
CA ASP A 441 -3.15 -24.39 -9.12
C ASP A 441 -2.78 -22.91 -9.32
N THR A 442 -2.67 -22.15 -8.24
CA THR A 442 -2.19 -20.75 -8.23
C THR A 442 -0.68 -20.62 -8.12
N LEU A 443 0.05 -21.72 -7.84
CA LEU A 443 1.52 -21.73 -7.76
C LEU A 443 2.13 -21.46 -9.14
N GLY A 444 2.72 -20.27 -9.31
CA GLY A 444 3.38 -19.83 -10.54
C GLY A 444 4.90 -20.03 -10.51
N GLU A 445 5.57 -19.47 -11.52
CA GLU A 445 7.03 -19.59 -11.69
C GLU A 445 7.81 -19.05 -10.50
N GLU A 446 7.35 -17.96 -9.87
CA GLU A 446 8.03 -17.35 -8.72
C GLU A 446 8.01 -18.21 -7.47
N GLN A 447 7.00 -19.06 -7.29
CA GLN A 447 6.86 -19.96 -6.15
C GLN A 447 7.62 -21.27 -6.35
N GLN A 448 7.92 -21.67 -7.60
CA GLN A 448 8.56 -22.97 -7.89
C GLN A 448 9.90 -23.20 -7.17
N PRO A 449 10.83 -22.22 -7.11
CA PRO A 449 12.11 -22.43 -6.38
C PRO A 449 11.89 -22.75 -4.89
N TRP A 450 10.91 -22.09 -4.28
CA TRP A 450 10.57 -22.28 -2.87
C TRP A 450 9.84 -23.60 -2.62
N LEU A 451 8.98 -24.01 -3.53
CA LEU A 451 8.34 -25.33 -3.50
C LEU A 451 9.37 -26.45 -3.65
N GLU A 452 10.38 -26.26 -4.50
CA GLU A 452 11.49 -27.21 -4.64
C GLU A 452 12.33 -27.27 -3.37
N LEU A 453 12.63 -26.12 -2.74
CA LEU A 453 13.31 -26.07 -1.43
C LEU A 453 12.55 -26.88 -0.38
N LEU A 454 11.23 -26.74 -0.27
CA LEU A 454 10.39 -27.53 0.64
C LEU A 454 10.48 -29.05 0.36
N LYS A 455 10.44 -29.43 -0.92
CA LYS A 455 10.38 -30.85 -1.33
C LYS A 455 11.74 -31.55 -1.24
N THR A 456 12.82 -30.82 -1.51
CA THR A 456 14.16 -31.41 -1.70
C THR A 456 15.19 -30.94 -0.69
N GLY A 457 14.90 -29.90 0.08
CA GLY A 457 15.87 -29.22 0.95
C GLY A 457 16.93 -28.41 0.18
N ARG A 458 16.67 -28.07 -1.10
CA ARG A 458 17.62 -27.35 -1.97
C ARG A 458 16.91 -26.31 -2.81
N LEU A 459 17.49 -25.12 -2.90
CA LEU A 459 17.10 -24.18 -3.95
C LEU A 459 17.68 -24.63 -5.29
N PRO A 460 16.91 -24.51 -6.40
CA PRO A 460 17.44 -24.77 -7.73
C PRO A 460 18.57 -23.79 -8.05
N ASP A 461 19.61 -24.32 -8.64
CA ASP A 461 20.76 -23.55 -9.13
C ASP A 461 20.57 -23.35 -10.65
N PRO A 462 20.27 -22.12 -11.13
CA PRO A 462 20.08 -21.86 -12.56
C PRO A 462 21.31 -22.22 -13.41
N GLY A 463 22.51 -22.14 -12.85
CA GLY A 463 23.74 -22.54 -13.53
C GLY A 463 23.80 -24.04 -13.81
N ARG A 464 23.32 -24.86 -12.89
CA ARG A 464 23.29 -26.33 -13.02
C ARG A 464 22.23 -26.86 -13.99
N ALA A 465 21.07 -26.13 -14.07
CA ALA A 465 20.00 -26.48 -15.00
C ALA A 465 20.39 -26.21 -16.46
N ALA A 466 21.21 -25.17 -16.70
CA ALA A 466 21.76 -24.86 -18.00
C ALA A 466 22.77 -25.91 -18.52
N ASP A 467 23.52 -26.56 -17.61
CA ASP A 467 24.51 -27.60 -17.96
C ASP A 467 23.87 -28.96 -18.28
N ALA A 468 22.72 -29.29 -17.70
CA ALA A 468 22.07 -30.58 -17.89
C ALA A 468 21.47 -30.79 -19.31
N GLY A 469 21.31 -29.72 -20.10
CA GLY A 469 20.73 -29.71 -21.45
C GLY A 469 21.75 -29.44 -22.59
N ARG A 470 23.07 -29.33 -22.31
CA ARG A 470 24.07 -28.90 -23.30
C ARG A 470 24.96 -30.03 -23.82
N GLY A 471 25.19 -29.98 -25.15
CA GLY A 471 26.32 -30.61 -25.80
C GLY A 471 27.63 -29.80 -25.56
N PRO A 472 28.81 -30.41 -25.77
CA PRO A 472 30.11 -29.90 -25.33
C PRO A 472 30.65 -28.60 -26.02
N ASP A 473 29.91 -28.00 -26.97
CA ASP A 473 30.41 -26.90 -27.82
C ASP A 473 29.56 -25.61 -27.77
N GLY A 474 28.73 -25.38 -26.74
CA GLY A 474 27.97 -24.15 -26.61
C GLY A 474 28.76 -23.03 -25.89
N PRO A 475 28.59 -21.72 -26.26
CA PRO A 475 29.27 -20.65 -25.54
C PRO A 475 28.86 -20.64 -24.06
N GLU A 476 29.84 -20.52 -23.17
CA GLU A 476 29.60 -20.29 -21.75
C GLU A 476 28.70 -19.07 -21.59
N ARG A 477 27.42 -19.30 -21.26
CA ARG A 477 26.57 -18.26 -20.69
C ARG A 477 26.71 -18.39 -19.17
N ASP A 478 27.29 -17.38 -18.54
CA ASP A 478 27.30 -17.24 -17.10
C ASP A 478 25.87 -17.37 -16.60
N GLY A 479 25.50 -18.49 -16.04
CA GLY A 479 24.13 -18.81 -15.62
C GLY A 479 23.56 -17.91 -14.50
N PHE A 480 24.38 -16.98 -14.00
CA PHE A 480 24.04 -16.02 -12.92
C PHE A 480 24.18 -14.55 -13.33
N GLY A 481 24.78 -14.23 -14.49
CA GLY A 481 25.23 -12.87 -14.81
C GLY A 481 24.17 -11.90 -15.29
N GLY A 482 23.03 -12.34 -15.77
CA GLY A 482 22.12 -11.48 -16.53
C GLY A 482 20.75 -11.24 -15.91
N THR A 483 20.14 -12.23 -15.27
CA THR A 483 18.77 -12.16 -14.77
C THR A 483 18.75 -12.03 -13.25
N PRO A 484 18.04 -11.04 -12.69
CA PRO A 484 17.87 -10.91 -11.25
C PRO A 484 17.17 -12.14 -10.67
N PRO A 485 17.58 -12.61 -9.46
CA PRO A 485 16.83 -13.65 -8.76
C PRO A 485 15.40 -13.24 -8.43
N GLY A 486 14.50 -14.19 -8.34
CA GLY A 486 13.12 -13.97 -7.91
C GLY A 486 13.00 -13.42 -6.48
N PRO A 487 11.77 -13.13 -5.99
CA PRO A 487 11.53 -12.63 -4.64
C PRO A 487 12.09 -13.58 -3.57
N THR A 488 12.62 -13.00 -2.47
CA THR A 488 13.12 -13.76 -1.32
C THR A 488 12.07 -13.84 -0.23
N LEU A 489 11.75 -15.05 0.23
CA LEU A 489 10.92 -15.27 1.41
C LEU A 489 11.76 -15.09 2.67
N VAL A 490 11.27 -14.32 3.64
CA VAL A 490 12.08 -13.81 4.75
C VAL A 490 11.56 -14.18 6.14
N SER A 491 10.38 -14.81 6.24
CA SER A 491 9.88 -15.24 7.55
C SER A 491 10.83 -16.22 8.23
N ALA A 492 10.77 -16.32 9.57
CA ALA A 492 11.65 -17.19 10.32
C ALA A 492 11.64 -18.64 9.82
N ALA A 493 10.45 -19.14 9.44
CA ALA A 493 10.31 -20.51 8.92
C ALA A 493 11.05 -20.70 7.58
N TRP A 494 11.03 -19.71 6.69
CA TRP A 494 11.77 -19.77 5.43
C TRP A 494 13.26 -19.59 5.64
N ARG A 495 13.68 -18.72 6.57
CA ARG A 495 15.09 -18.57 6.95
C ARG A 495 15.65 -19.88 7.47
N ASP A 496 14.93 -20.59 8.35
CA ASP A 496 15.34 -21.90 8.88
C ASP A 496 15.55 -22.94 7.75
N GLN A 497 14.66 -22.94 6.74
CA GLN A 497 14.82 -23.81 5.56
C GLN A 497 16.08 -23.46 4.77
N LEU A 498 16.38 -22.18 4.59
CA LEU A 498 17.58 -21.72 3.89
C LEU A 498 18.86 -22.06 4.68
N GLU A 499 18.84 -21.95 6.01
CA GLU A 499 19.96 -22.29 6.88
C GLU A 499 20.29 -23.81 6.86
N CYS A 500 19.25 -24.65 6.68
CA CYS A 500 19.41 -26.09 6.54
C CYS A 500 19.82 -26.54 5.13
N ALA A 501 19.64 -25.68 4.13
CA ALA A 501 19.96 -26.00 2.73
C ALA A 501 21.48 -25.99 2.49
N PRO A 502 21.98 -26.76 1.51
CA PRO A 502 23.38 -26.70 1.13
C PRO A 502 23.79 -25.29 0.69
N SER A 503 24.97 -24.83 1.17
CA SER A 503 25.55 -23.56 0.73
C SER A 503 25.80 -23.58 -0.78
N GLY A 504 25.53 -22.44 -1.40
CA GLY A 504 25.70 -22.19 -2.83
C GLY A 504 25.33 -20.75 -3.19
N PRO A 505 25.64 -20.29 -4.41
CA PRO A 505 25.46 -18.88 -4.77
C PRO A 505 24.05 -18.36 -4.49
N MET A 506 23.02 -19.11 -4.90
CA MET A 506 21.62 -18.71 -4.70
C MET A 506 21.15 -18.88 -3.26
N THR A 507 21.50 -20.01 -2.62
CA THR A 507 21.13 -20.24 -1.22
C THR A 507 21.71 -19.17 -0.31
N ASP A 508 22.99 -18.86 -0.43
CA ASP A 508 23.65 -17.84 0.38
C ASP A 508 23.18 -16.42 0.05
N TYR A 509 22.79 -16.14 -1.21
CA TYR A 509 22.16 -14.87 -1.60
C TYR A 509 20.83 -14.67 -0.88
N HIS A 510 19.89 -15.61 -1.00
CA HIS A 510 18.58 -15.52 -0.37
C HIS A 510 18.66 -15.60 1.16
N LEU A 511 19.56 -16.44 1.70
CA LEU A 511 19.80 -16.51 3.14
C LEU A 511 20.28 -15.16 3.69
N GLY A 512 21.19 -14.48 3.00
CA GLY A 512 21.65 -13.16 3.39
C GLY A 512 20.51 -12.13 3.45
N ILE A 513 19.57 -12.15 2.49
CA ILE A 513 18.40 -11.26 2.49
C ILE A 513 17.47 -11.58 3.68
N ALA A 514 17.21 -12.87 3.96
CA ALA A 514 16.37 -13.27 5.09
C ALA A 514 17.01 -12.91 6.45
N GLN A 515 18.33 -13.07 6.58
CA GLN A 515 19.08 -12.64 7.77
C GLN A 515 19.10 -11.13 7.93
N TRP A 516 19.23 -10.37 6.84
CA TRP A 516 19.14 -8.91 6.86
C TRP A 516 17.79 -8.44 7.35
N HIS A 517 16.70 -8.99 6.83
CA HIS A 517 15.34 -8.69 7.28
C HIS A 517 15.14 -9.01 8.77
N ALA A 518 15.76 -10.06 9.27
CA ALA A 518 15.71 -10.43 10.69
C ALA A 518 16.58 -9.55 11.60
N GLY A 519 17.34 -8.59 11.06
CA GLY A 519 18.29 -7.76 11.81
C GLY A 519 19.65 -8.39 12.06
N ASP A 520 19.90 -9.60 11.54
CA ASP A 520 21.17 -10.33 11.67
C ASP A 520 22.19 -9.85 10.60
N HIS A 521 22.44 -8.53 10.54
CA HIS A 521 23.20 -7.87 9.47
C HIS A 521 24.59 -8.47 9.27
N ALA A 522 25.30 -8.76 10.38
CA ALA A 522 26.62 -9.38 10.28
C ALA A 522 26.61 -10.79 9.67
N GLN A 523 25.54 -11.57 9.88
CA GLN A 523 25.37 -12.87 9.23
C GLN A 523 25.01 -12.70 7.76
N ALA A 524 24.14 -11.74 7.45
CA ALA A 524 23.74 -11.40 6.08
C ALA A 524 24.98 -11.07 5.22
N VAL A 525 25.87 -10.21 5.71
CA VAL A 525 27.13 -9.86 5.03
C VAL A 525 27.97 -11.11 4.76
N ARG A 526 28.15 -11.98 5.76
CA ARG A 526 28.92 -13.24 5.58
C ARG A 526 28.25 -14.17 4.55
N SER A 527 26.92 -14.24 4.52
CA SER A 527 26.22 -15.05 3.53
C SER A 527 26.43 -14.51 2.11
N TRP A 528 26.33 -13.21 1.92
CA TRP A 528 26.60 -12.59 0.62
C TRP A 528 28.08 -12.70 0.20
N GLU A 529 29.02 -12.64 1.13
CA GLU A 529 30.44 -12.89 0.86
C GLU A 529 30.65 -14.33 0.39
N ARG A 530 30.01 -15.34 1.00
CA ARG A 530 30.04 -16.74 0.52
C ARG A 530 29.42 -16.88 -0.86
N SER A 531 28.28 -16.23 -1.09
CA SER A 531 27.62 -16.18 -2.41
C SER A 531 28.57 -15.65 -3.48
N CYS A 532 29.25 -14.53 -3.23
CA CYS A 532 30.25 -13.95 -4.13
C CYS A 532 31.46 -14.84 -4.31
N ALA A 533 31.92 -15.51 -3.26
CA ALA A 533 33.07 -16.42 -3.35
C ALA A 533 32.75 -17.67 -4.19
N ALA A 534 31.50 -18.12 -4.18
CA ALA A 534 31.05 -19.26 -4.99
C ALA A 534 30.78 -18.86 -6.45
N ALA A 535 30.17 -17.71 -6.66
CA ALA A 535 29.95 -17.06 -7.96
C ALA A 535 29.78 -15.56 -7.74
N GLU A 536 30.67 -14.74 -8.27
CA GLU A 536 30.58 -13.27 -8.11
C GLU A 536 29.48 -12.72 -8.96
N THR A 537 28.26 -12.64 -8.36
CA THR A 537 27.06 -12.14 -9.02
C THR A 537 26.86 -10.64 -8.77
N PRO A 538 26.28 -9.88 -9.71
CA PRO A 538 25.98 -8.47 -9.49
C PRO A 538 24.98 -8.27 -8.33
N TRP A 539 24.13 -9.25 -8.07
CA TRP A 539 23.07 -9.20 -7.07
C TRP A 539 23.62 -9.27 -5.64
N ALA A 540 24.53 -10.20 -5.37
CA ALA A 540 25.20 -10.29 -4.08
C ALA A 540 26.17 -9.11 -3.86
N LEU A 541 26.88 -8.66 -4.91
CA LEU A 541 27.70 -7.43 -4.85
C LEU A 541 26.87 -6.20 -4.48
N ARG A 542 25.67 -6.04 -5.08
CA ARG A 542 24.75 -4.98 -4.72
C ARG A 542 24.31 -5.05 -3.26
N CYS A 543 23.95 -6.24 -2.75
CA CYS A 543 23.57 -6.40 -1.35
C CYS A 543 24.70 -5.98 -0.40
N LEU A 544 25.92 -6.40 -0.68
CA LEU A 544 27.11 -5.97 0.06
C LEU A 544 27.38 -4.48 -0.05
N ALA A 545 27.13 -3.87 -1.22
CA ALA A 545 27.28 -2.44 -1.41
C ALA A 545 26.27 -1.63 -0.58
N VAL A 546 25.01 -2.10 -0.50
CA VAL A 546 23.98 -1.51 0.35
C VAL A 546 24.38 -1.61 1.83
N ALA A 547 24.86 -2.76 2.29
CA ALA A 547 25.35 -2.89 3.66
C ALA A 547 26.49 -1.91 3.97
N ASP A 548 27.48 -1.79 3.08
CA ASP A 548 28.59 -0.85 3.25
C ASP A 548 28.15 0.62 3.22
N ALA A 549 27.11 0.95 2.47
CA ALA A 549 26.64 2.33 2.33
C ALA A 549 25.77 2.81 3.51
N TYR A 550 24.95 1.94 4.09
CA TYR A 550 23.85 2.34 4.94
C TYR A 550 23.83 1.66 6.32
N ASP A 551 24.54 0.55 6.53
CA ASP A 551 24.49 -0.16 7.82
C ASP A 551 25.59 0.29 8.78
N ALA A 552 25.24 1.17 9.73
CA ALA A 552 26.16 1.61 10.77
C ALA A 552 26.56 0.46 11.74
N ALA A 553 25.76 -0.60 11.87
CA ALA A 553 26.06 -1.72 12.76
C ALA A 553 27.23 -2.58 12.25
N THR A 554 27.35 -2.73 10.93
CA THR A 554 28.50 -3.42 10.30
C THR A 554 29.61 -2.48 9.86
N GLY A 555 29.39 -1.17 9.99
CA GLY A 555 30.32 -0.08 9.65
C GLY A 555 30.07 0.48 8.25
N LEU A 556 30.23 1.81 8.16
CA LEU A 556 30.05 2.54 6.91
C LEU A 556 31.37 2.61 6.13
N TYR A 557 31.33 2.17 4.88
CA TYR A 557 32.50 2.12 4.00
C TYR A 557 32.18 2.70 2.61
N PRO A 558 31.98 4.05 2.48
CA PRO A 558 31.48 4.66 1.27
C PRO A 558 32.29 4.32 0.00
N GLN A 559 33.62 4.27 0.08
CA GLN A 559 34.45 3.94 -1.08
C GLN A 559 34.27 2.47 -1.51
N ARG A 560 34.20 1.55 -0.54
CA ARG A 560 33.97 0.13 -0.81
C ARG A 560 32.56 -0.10 -1.39
N ALA A 561 31.55 0.60 -0.87
CA ALA A 561 30.20 0.57 -1.41
C ALA A 561 30.18 1.04 -2.87
N ALA A 562 30.84 2.15 -3.17
CA ALA A 562 30.99 2.67 -4.52
C ALA A 562 31.67 1.67 -5.46
N ASP A 563 32.79 1.06 -5.04
CA ASP A 563 33.52 0.06 -5.84
C ASP A 563 32.63 -1.17 -6.12
N ARG A 564 31.88 -1.66 -5.11
CA ARG A 564 30.95 -2.79 -5.27
C ARG A 564 29.78 -2.48 -6.22
N PHE A 565 29.21 -1.28 -6.12
CA PHE A 565 28.19 -0.85 -7.08
C PHE A 565 28.73 -0.76 -8.50
N LEU A 566 29.91 -0.21 -8.71
CA LEU A 566 30.53 -0.18 -10.04
C LEU A 566 30.74 -1.58 -10.60
N ALA A 567 31.29 -2.47 -9.76
CA ALA A 567 31.51 -3.86 -10.16
C ALA A 567 30.18 -4.59 -10.48
N ALA A 568 29.11 -4.31 -9.74
CA ALA A 568 27.78 -4.86 -10.02
C ALA A 568 27.22 -4.31 -11.34
N VAL A 569 27.27 -2.98 -11.53
CA VAL A 569 26.80 -2.31 -12.77
C VAL A 569 27.51 -2.85 -14.00
N GLU A 570 28.82 -3.10 -13.95
CA GLU A 570 29.59 -3.64 -15.08
C GLU A 570 29.09 -5.03 -15.55
N ARG A 571 28.51 -5.81 -14.67
CA ARG A 571 28.07 -7.20 -14.92
C ARG A 571 26.63 -7.34 -15.40
N VAL A 572 25.85 -6.25 -15.39
CA VAL A 572 24.44 -6.28 -15.78
C VAL A 572 24.24 -5.75 -17.18
N SER A 573 23.58 -6.55 -18.02
CA SER A 573 23.20 -6.19 -19.39
C SER A 573 21.69 -6.06 -19.60
N ASP A 574 20.86 -6.56 -18.68
CA ASP A 574 19.42 -6.38 -18.69
C ASP A 574 19.08 -4.90 -18.46
N GLY A 575 18.32 -4.29 -19.38
CA GLY A 575 18.05 -2.85 -19.36
C GLY A 575 17.26 -2.40 -18.13
N HIS A 576 16.26 -3.18 -17.72
CA HIS A 576 15.42 -2.85 -16.56
C HIS A 576 16.20 -3.02 -15.24
N ALA A 577 16.90 -4.14 -15.07
CA ALA A 577 17.72 -4.37 -13.89
C ALA A 577 18.91 -3.39 -13.81
N LEU A 578 19.49 -3.02 -14.94
CA LEU A 578 20.56 -2.03 -15.02
C LEU A 578 20.04 -0.64 -14.57
N ALA A 579 18.86 -0.24 -15.02
CA ALA A 579 18.26 1.04 -14.63
C ALA A 579 17.98 1.09 -13.12
N ALA A 580 17.42 0.01 -12.55
CA ALA A 580 17.19 -0.09 -11.11
C ALA A 580 18.52 0.02 -10.32
N LEU A 581 19.53 -0.70 -10.74
CA LEU A 581 20.85 -0.72 -10.08
C LEU A 581 21.55 0.65 -10.17
N ILE A 582 21.47 1.35 -11.31
CA ILE A 582 22.05 2.68 -11.48
C ILE A 582 21.35 3.72 -10.61
N ARG A 583 20.02 3.64 -10.45
CA ARG A 583 19.28 4.54 -9.55
C ARG A 583 19.74 4.41 -8.09
N GLU A 584 20.16 3.23 -7.64
CA GLU A 584 20.76 3.04 -6.32
C GLU A 584 22.25 3.41 -6.27
N ALA A 585 23.01 3.13 -7.32
CA ALA A 585 24.44 3.39 -7.37
C ALA A 585 24.78 4.88 -7.37
N VAL A 586 24.05 5.71 -8.13
CA VAL A 586 24.37 7.14 -8.29
C VAL A 586 24.40 7.89 -6.96
N PRO A 587 23.38 7.79 -6.06
CA PRO A 587 23.44 8.44 -4.75
C PRO A 587 24.65 8.00 -3.91
N VAL A 588 25.00 6.71 -3.94
CA VAL A 588 26.17 6.16 -3.21
C VAL A 588 27.48 6.67 -3.76
N LEU A 589 27.62 6.74 -5.08
CA LEU A 589 28.80 7.31 -5.75
C LEU A 589 28.95 8.82 -5.41
N LEU A 590 27.87 9.57 -5.38
CA LEU A 590 27.89 10.98 -4.96
C LEU A 590 28.28 11.13 -3.47
N ALA A 591 27.75 10.28 -2.59
CA ALA A 591 28.11 10.27 -1.17
C ALA A 591 29.58 9.87 -0.94
N ALA A 592 30.17 9.10 -1.85
CA ALA A 592 31.60 8.76 -1.86
C ALA A 592 32.49 9.81 -2.54
N ASP A 593 31.96 10.99 -2.88
CA ASP A 593 32.66 12.06 -3.63
C ASP A 593 33.23 11.58 -4.99
N ARG A 594 32.44 10.80 -5.74
CA ARG A 594 32.80 10.22 -7.04
C ARG A 594 31.83 10.65 -8.16
N PRO A 595 31.63 11.94 -8.42
CA PRO A 595 30.65 12.41 -9.39
C PRO A 595 30.98 11.99 -10.84
N ALA A 596 32.25 11.83 -11.20
CA ALA A 596 32.66 11.35 -12.52
C ALA A 596 32.20 9.90 -12.79
N ASP A 597 32.31 9.02 -11.79
CA ASP A 597 31.82 7.64 -11.89
C ASP A 597 30.28 7.61 -11.90
N ALA A 598 29.63 8.47 -11.11
CA ALA A 598 28.17 8.62 -11.13
C ALA A 598 27.67 9.01 -12.52
N ARG A 599 28.35 9.95 -13.18
CA ARG A 599 28.07 10.32 -14.57
C ARG A 599 28.27 9.15 -15.52
N ALA A 600 29.41 8.48 -15.43
CA ALA A 600 29.75 7.37 -16.30
C ALA A 600 28.73 6.22 -16.24
N VAL A 601 28.23 5.88 -15.05
CA VAL A 601 27.19 4.84 -14.93
C VAL A 601 25.84 5.33 -15.43
N LEU A 602 25.43 6.58 -15.17
CA LEU A 602 24.19 7.14 -15.68
C LEU A 602 24.18 7.17 -17.21
N ASP A 603 25.32 7.48 -17.84
CA ASP A 603 25.47 7.53 -19.30
C ASP A 603 25.39 6.14 -19.97
N ARG A 604 25.46 5.05 -19.23
CA ARG A 604 25.20 3.69 -19.74
C ARG A 604 23.74 3.44 -20.06
N LEU A 605 22.82 4.18 -19.46
CA LEU A 605 21.40 4.05 -19.74
C LEU A 605 21.06 4.56 -21.13
N PRO A 606 20.12 3.94 -21.85
CA PRO A 606 19.65 4.42 -23.13
C PRO A 606 19.01 5.81 -23.00
N PRO A 607 18.97 6.61 -24.08
CA PRO A 607 18.45 7.97 -24.02
C PRO A 607 17.04 8.11 -23.46
N GLU A 608 16.15 7.17 -23.75
CA GLU A 608 14.78 7.13 -23.25
C GLU A 608 14.73 6.95 -21.71
N GLU A 609 15.58 6.12 -21.15
CA GLU A 609 15.67 5.96 -19.69
C GLU A 609 16.30 7.18 -19.02
N ARG A 610 17.33 7.78 -19.63
CA ARG A 610 17.94 9.02 -19.14
C ARG A 610 16.98 10.21 -19.18
N ALA A 611 16.00 10.19 -20.08
CA ALA A 611 14.96 11.21 -20.17
C ALA A 611 13.91 11.11 -19.07
N ARG A 612 13.78 9.98 -18.37
CA ARG A 612 12.84 9.83 -17.24
C ARG A 612 13.20 10.77 -16.09
N GLY A 613 12.18 11.28 -15.42
CA GLY A 613 12.34 12.34 -14.42
C GLY A 613 13.29 11.99 -13.29
N ARG A 614 13.28 10.74 -12.78
CA ARG A 614 14.26 10.30 -11.77
C ARG A 614 15.69 10.40 -12.27
N CYS A 615 15.97 9.97 -13.48
CA CYS A 615 17.30 10.07 -14.08
C CYS A 615 17.71 11.52 -14.33
N ARG A 616 16.77 12.40 -14.72
CA ARG A 616 17.02 13.84 -14.85
C ARG A 616 17.34 14.49 -13.51
N LEU A 617 16.64 14.10 -12.43
CA LEU A 617 16.96 14.56 -11.09
C LEU A 617 18.35 14.09 -10.64
N LEU A 618 18.71 12.84 -10.88
CA LEU A 618 20.04 12.29 -10.60
C LEU A 618 21.11 13.04 -11.40
N HIS A 619 20.85 13.34 -12.67
CA HIS A 619 21.75 14.17 -13.51
C HIS A 619 21.96 15.57 -12.92
N ALA A 620 20.90 16.24 -12.47
CA ALA A 620 21.03 17.53 -11.78
C ALA A 620 21.92 17.45 -10.54
N ARG A 621 21.75 16.40 -9.72
CA ARG A 621 22.58 16.15 -8.53
C ARG A 621 24.05 15.88 -8.85
N ILE A 622 24.32 15.17 -9.95
CA ILE A 622 25.69 14.97 -10.45
C ILE A 622 26.31 16.31 -10.84
N LEU A 623 25.60 17.16 -11.60
CA LEU A 623 26.06 18.48 -12.00
C LEU A 623 26.37 19.38 -10.79
N VAL A 624 25.52 19.35 -9.74
CA VAL A 624 25.80 20.05 -8.47
C VAL A 624 27.11 19.56 -7.85
N ALA A 625 27.32 18.26 -7.78
CA ALA A 625 28.54 17.67 -7.22
C ALA A 625 29.80 17.99 -8.03
N GLU A 626 29.67 18.18 -9.35
CA GLU A 626 30.75 18.63 -10.27
C GLU A 626 30.98 20.16 -10.17
N GLY A 627 30.12 20.89 -9.46
CA GLY A 627 30.21 22.34 -9.30
C GLY A 627 29.54 23.16 -10.41
N ASP A 628 28.87 22.52 -11.37
CA ASP A 628 28.16 23.17 -12.47
C ASP A 628 26.70 23.47 -12.10
N ARG A 629 26.52 24.47 -11.23
CA ARG A 629 25.17 24.87 -10.75
C ARG A 629 24.32 25.50 -11.88
N GLU A 630 24.93 26.10 -12.89
CA GLU A 630 24.20 26.69 -14.01
C GLU A 630 23.54 25.58 -14.85
N ALA A 631 24.30 24.57 -15.25
CA ALA A 631 23.75 23.41 -15.93
C ALA A 631 22.72 22.65 -15.09
N ALA A 632 22.95 22.50 -13.77
CA ALA A 632 21.97 21.90 -12.88
C ALA A 632 20.64 22.67 -12.82
N ARG A 633 20.73 24.03 -12.80
CA ARG A 633 19.54 24.89 -12.86
C ARG A 633 18.79 24.73 -14.17
N ALA A 634 19.52 24.63 -15.29
CA ALA A 634 18.96 24.45 -16.62
C ALA A 634 18.11 23.17 -16.71
N VAL A 635 18.51 22.07 -16.03
CA VAL A 635 17.70 20.83 -15.96
C VAL A 635 16.30 21.10 -15.40
N PHE A 636 16.14 21.99 -14.42
CA PHE A 636 14.84 22.33 -13.82
C PHE A 636 14.05 23.38 -14.63
N THR A 637 14.72 24.27 -15.35
CA THR A 637 14.09 25.49 -15.89
C THR A 637 13.95 25.51 -17.41
N GLU A 638 14.70 24.69 -18.13
CA GLU A 638 14.66 24.67 -19.61
C GLU A 638 13.55 23.73 -20.12
N GLY A 639 12.92 24.15 -21.20
CA GLY A 639 11.83 23.43 -21.85
C GLY A 639 10.62 23.24 -20.94
N ASP A 640 9.97 22.08 -21.05
CA ASP A 640 8.81 21.71 -20.24
C ASP A 640 9.18 21.15 -18.85
N GLY A 641 10.48 21.21 -18.49
CA GLY A 641 10.97 20.62 -17.25
C GLY A 641 10.96 19.10 -17.27
N PHE A 642 10.70 18.49 -16.11
CA PHE A 642 10.58 17.03 -15.96
C PHE A 642 9.60 16.68 -14.85
N GLU A 643 9.11 15.46 -14.85
CA GLU A 643 8.25 14.90 -13.79
C GLU A 643 8.94 13.67 -13.20
N VAL A 644 9.02 13.59 -11.87
CA VAL A 644 9.56 12.42 -11.16
C VAL A 644 8.39 11.50 -10.82
N ASP A 645 8.15 10.51 -11.68
CA ASP A 645 6.98 9.64 -11.60
C ASP A 645 6.89 8.87 -10.28
N ASP A 646 8.03 8.43 -9.77
CA ASP A 646 8.24 7.67 -8.55
C ASP A 646 8.61 8.56 -7.33
N LEU A 647 8.14 9.81 -7.29
CA LEU A 647 8.32 10.67 -6.12
C LEU A 647 7.48 10.14 -4.97
N ARG A 648 8.15 9.84 -3.85
CA ARG A 648 7.51 9.35 -2.63
C ARG A 648 6.74 10.47 -1.94
N GLU A 649 5.57 10.17 -1.42
CA GLU A 649 4.81 11.07 -0.56
C GLU A 649 5.69 11.58 0.61
N GLY A 650 5.73 12.90 0.77
CA GLY A 650 6.54 13.55 1.80
C GLY A 650 8.04 13.67 1.51
N ASP A 651 8.52 13.16 0.36
CA ASP A 651 9.92 13.33 -0.06
C ASP A 651 10.19 14.80 -0.47
N GLU A 652 11.25 15.37 0.05
CA GLU A 652 11.67 16.75 -0.23
C GLU A 652 12.88 16.83 -1.20
N ILE A 653 13.26 15.72 -1.84
CA ILE A 653 14.47 15.64 -2.68
C ILE A 653 14.51 16.69 -3.81
N LEU A 654 13.36 17.08 -4.35
CA LEU A 654 13.29 18.15 -5.37
C LEU A 654 13.66 19.50 -4.76
N ASN A 655 13.12 19.83 -3.59
CA ASN A 655 13.40 21.07 -2.86
C ASN A 655 14.85 21.11 -2.39
N ASP A 656 15.38 20.01 -1.85
CA ASP A 656 16.75 19.88 -1.38
C ASP A 656 17.74 20.06 -2.53
N THR A 657 17.47 19.41 -3.67
CA THR A 657 18.31 19.56 -4.87
C THR A 657 18.29 21.01 -5.36
N TRP A 658 17.09 21.63 -5.46
CA TRP A 658 16.97 23.02 -5.87
C TRP A 658 17.69 23.98 -4.95
N SER A 659 17.56 23.81 -3.64
CA SER A 659 18.22 24.63 -2.62
C SER A 659 19.75 24.53 -2.69
N SER A 660 20.30 23.40 -3.13
CA SER A 660 21.74 23.24 -3.39
C SER A 660 22.24 24.01 -4.62
N ILE A 661 21.31 24.36 -5.53
CA ILE A 661 21.61 25.10 -6.77
C ILE A 661 21.50 26.61 -6.57
N THR A 662 20.44 27.08 -5.88
CA THR A 662 20.10 28.51 -5.77
C THR A 662 19.22 28.79 -4.56
N ASP A 663 19.26 30.02 -4.04
CA ASP A 663 18.38 30.54 -2.98
C ASP A 663 17.00 31.01 -3.52
N ALA A 664 16.78 30.95 -4.83
CA ALA A 664 15.49 31.32 -5.42
C ALA A 664 14.41 30.30 -5.06
N PRO A 665 13.12 30.70 -4.95
CA PRO A 665 12.03 29.76 -4.74
C PRO A 665 12.02 28.68 -5.83
N ILE A 666 11.66 27.44 -5.44
CA ILE A 666 11.50 26.35 -6.38
C ILE A 666 10.32 26.67 -7.33
N PRO A 667 10.39 26.34 -8.63
CA PRO A 667 9.25 26.51 -9.52
C PRO A 667 8.03 25.71 -9.04
N ASP A 668 6.83 26.31 -9.13
CA ASP A 668 5.57 25.75 -8.57
C ASP A 668 5.31 24.30 -8.96
N ARG A 669 5.73 23.90 -10.19
CA ARG A 669 5.55 22.51 -10.68
C ARG A 669 6.30 21.45 -9.87
N TYR A 670 7.31 21.85 -9.09
CA TYR A 670 8.13 20.98 -8.25
C TYR A 670 7.83 21.16 -6.76
N GLU A 671 6.84 21.99 -6.38
CA GLU A 671 6.46 22.20 -4.99
C GLU A 671 5.53 21.08 -4.52
N PHE A 672 6.10 20.10 -3.83
CA PHE A 672 5.41 18.94 -3.26
C PHE A 672 5.46 18.89 -1.73
N ARG A 673 6.04 19.91 -1.06
CA ARG A 673 6.19 19.88 0.39
C ARG A 673 4.84 19.88 1.11
N MET A 674 4.70 18.96 2.05
CA MET A 674 3.50 18.71 2.84
C MET A 674 3.53 19.37 4.23
N ARG A 675 4.60 20.12 4.54
CA ARG A 675 4.79 20.84 5.80
C ARG A 675 5.08 22.32 5.56
N PRO A 676 4.88 23.20 6.59
CA PRO A 676 5.31 24.60 6.52
C PRO A 676 6.79 24.70 6.16
N ALA A 677 7.12 25.73 5.35
CA ALA A 677 8.50 26.00 4.93
C ALA A 677 9.38 26.46 6.11
#